data_f506041ac63cfe164c63e13f01b04f52
#
_entry.id   f506041ac63cfe164c63e13f01b04f52
#
_cell.length_a   1.000
_cell.length_b   1.000
_cell.length_c   1.000
_cell.angle_alpha   90.00
_cell.angle_beta   90.00
_cell.angle_gamma   90.00
#
_symmetry.space_group_name_H-M   'P 1'
#
loop_
_entity.id
_entity.type
_entity.pdbx_description
1 polymer ?
#
loop_
_entity_poly.entity_id
_entity_poly.type
_entity_poly.pdbx_seq_one_letter_code
_entity_poly.pdbx_strand_id
1 'polypeptide(L)'
;IKKDEGLSKGPFYDTFHDLDMYFEMPTWKQGDPLVQLGNLQGSSQTKASFESYNYFKDKRYTAMLGVDAVHPLVRLRDHQKKAGDVFTATDFAVATRLQKPQVIPMLIDMANKGYIDYDPESEVVTVKPRLHEHVLASAGKVDYDVLQFNSNSDDGINGTINLLNSDLALKGVSRIILSDSQDVKIFPSEKLVTVKKDRDFSFGGAVQAGKLTFYGKEYFFHYAPFIIDLLNVDSVSFMADSFDKDENGLTHLVRVKNELEKVFGTLEIDAPSNKSGLQQEKYPQFPKFNSSKESYVFYDRGAIQKGVYLRDKFYYKSDPFQIDSLDNFTNDGLTFTGTLVSAGIFPDIREPLRLQKDYALGFIRPTGDGGLPLYGKKAKFANTLSLNFKGLHGDGDMTYLTTIASSKSLVFCPDSTFGVADTLYNGAAQSPTLSVPNVRGGNVFLRLEPKRDVLLAQKIDRPMNMYEGQAFLHGLTELTPKGMTGGGLVDFTNATLASKLFQFETMKIHADTSDFRLTEGDTASIAFKTDNVNATVKLDERVGEFVSNGKETKVEFPVNQYICFMDRFKWFMDQGDIELSSDRVAAAASEDLQLSGSNFVSIRPDQDSLSFMAPKARYDLKKHLITANEVQYIQVADALVTPDSMRVRIRKNAEMDPLTNAVITANYVTKYHRIYNATVDIKAKRNYSATGEYDYVDEDKKPFKVRMESVNVDTAYQTYARGKILEDEGFQLSPAFDYFGELLLQGNSKELTFTGSTRIMHDCPGLSKNWMRFSGKVDPAEVFIPVGDSLQDDKGLDIGAGVFLTNDDPFKTYGTFLSRKQDKGDRAVIAAKGLLFYDKAKKEYMIGPKDKIRQRNLPGDLVSLNTTDCKLMADGHIGQGVDLGRVKLDGYGTLEHRSDSSVTKARLAMYADFFFLENALEKMAADMMAYPDQKQVDITKTPYEKSLREVL
;
A
#
# COMPACT_ATOMS: atom_id res chain seq x y z
N ILE A 1 4.08 -18.68 84.95
CA ILE A 1 5.45 -18.29 84.74
C ILE A 1 6.15 -18.39 86.08
N LYS A 2 7.26 -19.11 86.13
CA LYS A 2 8.14 -19.23 87.30
C LYS A 2 9.50 -18.60 87.02
N LYS A 3 10.12 -17.98 87.98
CA LYS A 3 11.48 -17.59 87.92
C LYS A 3 12.28 -18.38 88.98
N ASP A 4 13.45 -18.86 88.62
CA ASP A 4 14.30 -19.56 89.53
C ASP A 4 14.67 -18.70 90.75
N GLU A 5 14.58 -19.29 91.96
CA GLU A 5 15.00 -18.63 93.18
C GLU A 5 16.51 -18.59 93.19
N GLY A 6 17.08 -17.40 93.37
CA GLY A 6 18.51 -17.25 93.59
C GLY A 6 19.22 -16.15 92.82
N LEU A 7 19.29 -16.18 91.54
CA LEU A 7 19.97 -15.16 90.69
C LEU A 7 19.03 -14.43 89.76
N SER A 8 19.14 -13.10 89.72
CA SER A 8 18.26 -12.22 89.01
C SER A 8 18.30 -12.33 87.45
N LYS A 9 19.30 -13.02 86.92
CA LYS A 9 19.56 -13.13 85.46
C LYS A 9 19.16 -14.48 84.87
N GLY A 10 18.58 -15.43 85.61
CA GLY A 10 18.08 -16.67 85.09
C GLY A 10 16.83 -16.43 84.22
N PRO A 11 16.50 -17.38 83.32
CA PRO A 11 15.29 -17.27 82.46
C PRO A 11 14.02 -17.36 83.32
N PHE A 12 12.91 -16.79 82.75
CA PHE A 12 11.58 -17.12 83.22
C PHE A 12 11.14 -18.39 82.53
N TYR A 13 10.69 -19.39 83.34
CA TYR A 13 10.12 -20.60 82.71
C TYR A 13 8.60 -20.54 82.67
N ASP A 14 8.04 -20.76 81.47
CA ASP A 14 6.63 -20.85 81.25
C ASP A 14 6.21 -22.33 81.15
N THR A 15 5.56 -22.81 82.17
CA THR A 15 5.13 -24.25 82.30
C THR A 15 3.96 -24.59 81.33
N PHE A 16 3.25 -23.61 80.84
CA PHE A 16 2.13 -23.87 79.93
C PHE A 16 2.63 -23.98 78.49
N HIS A 17 3.52 -23.09 78.07
CA HIS A 17 4.11 -23.09 76.76
C HIS A 17 5.39 -23.96 76.69
N ASP A 18 5.94 -24.41 77.81
CA ASP A 18 7.18 -25.17 77.92
C ASP A 18 8.41 -24.45 77.36
N LEU A 19 8.51 -23.16 77.74
CA LEU A 19 9.53 -22.25 77.20
C LEU A 19 10.35 -21.61 78.27
N ASP A 20 11.68 -21.55 78.09
CA ASP A 20 12.57 -20.64 78.75
C ASP A 20 12.54 -19.27 78.14
N MET A 21 12.25 -18.24 78.88
CA MET A 21 12.01 -16.90 78.37
C MET A 21 13.08 -15.95 78.95
N TYR A 22 13.85 -15.34 78.04
CA TYR A 22 14.89 -14.37 78.35
C TYR A 22 14.45 -12.99 78.03
N PHE A 23 13.91 -12.23 78.99
CA PHE A 23 13.51 -10.81 78.94
C PHE A 23 13.73 -10.19 80.33
N GLU A 24 13.67 -8.84 80.37
CA GLU A 24 14.03 -8.16 81.63
C GLU A 24 12.88 -8.16 82.66
N MET A 25 11.65 -7.83 82.23
CA MET A 25 10.56 -7.61 83.14
C MET A 25 9.15 -7.97 82.50
N PRO A 26 8.34 -8.77 83.26
CA PRO A 26 6.91 -8.87 82.97
C PRO A 26 6.17 -7.64 83.50
N THR A 27 5.27 -7.07 82.81
CA THR A 27 4.42 -5.94 83.20
C THR A 27 2.96 -6.32 83.10
N TRP A 28 2.23 -6.27 84.21
CA TRP A 28 0.81 -6.53 84.26
C TRP A 28 0.05 -5.38 84.91
N LYS A 29 -0.94 -4.89 84.32
CA LYS A 29 -1.87 -3.90 84.88
C LYS A 29 -3.07 -4.62 85.43
N GLN A 30 -3.36 -4.35 86.71
CA GLN A 30 -4.49 -4.98 87.38
C GLN A 30 -5.78 -4.77 86.67
N GLY A 31 -6.51 -5.87 86.38
CA GLY A 31 -7.75 -5.86 85.58
C GLY A 31 -7.54 -5.94 84.10
N ASP A 32 -6.35 -5.86 83.56
CA ASP A 32 -6.05 -6.10 82.13
C ASP A 32 -5.86 -7.62 81.90
N PRO A 33 -6.45 -8.22 80.93
CA PRO A 33 -6.25 -9.62 80.59
C PRO A 33 -4.87 -9.88 79.94
N LEU A 34 -4.06 -8.86 79.68
CA LEU A 34 -2.78 -8.95 78.99
C LEU A 34 -1.61 -8.73 79.93
N VAL A 35 -0.66 -9.66 79.95
CA VAL A 35 0.65 -9.52 80.58
C VAL A 35 1.69 -9.25 79.52
N GLN A 36 2.38 -8.14 79.62
CA GLN A 36 3.42 -7.75 78.66
C GLN A 36 4.76 -8.25 79.14
N LEU A 37 5.51 -8.82 78.18
CA LEU A 37 6.87 -9.35 78.43
C LEU A 37 7.84 -8.50 77.61
N GLY A 38 8.80 -7.84 78.26
CA GLY A 38 9.65 -6.97 77.50
C GLY A 38 10.86 -6.47 78.28
N ASN A 39 11.53 -5.53 77.70
CA ASN A 39 12.72 -4.87 78.30
C ASN A 39 12.37 -3.50 78.79
N LEU A 40 13.09 -2.97 79.75
CA LEU A 40 12.88 -1.62 80.29
C LEU A 40 13.09 -0.56 79.27
N GLN A 41 12.18 0.43 79.26
CA GLN A 41 12.28 1.59 78.31
C GLN A 41 13.60 2.32 78.57
N GLY A 42 14.41 2.49 77.53
CA GLY A 42 15.77 3.06 77.67
C GLY A 42 16.88 2.06 77.86
N SER A 43 16.60 0.76 78.02
CA SER A 43 17.60 -0.30 77.97
C SER A 43 18.27 -0.36 76.59
N SER A 44 19.56 -0.59 76.52
CA SER A 44 20.28 -0.88 75.28
C SER A 44 19.93 -2.24 74.66
N GLN A 45 19.11 -3.02 75.35
CA GLN A 45 18.69 -4.38 74.91
C GLN A 45 17.22 -4.34 74.46
N THR A 46 16.98 -4.31 73.16
CA THR A 46 15.68 -4.46 72.59
C THR A 46 15.32 -5.90 72.24
N LYS A 47 16.23 -6.84 72.57
CA LYS A 47 16.16 -8.28 72.21
C LYS A 47 15.74 -9.15 73.39
N ALA A 48 14.75 -9.97 73.15
CA ALA A 48 14.33 -11.05 73.98
C ALA A 48 14.46 -12.40 73.26
N SER A 49 14.65 -13.46 73.94
CA SER A 49 14.70 -14.82 73.39
C SER A 49 13.76 -15.72 74.19
N PHE A 50 13.02 -16.53 73.46
CA PHE A 50 12.09 -17.54 73.94
C PHE A 50 12.56 -18.89 73.39
N GLU A 51 12.99 -19.82 74.26
CA GLU A 51 13.62 -21.07 73.86
C GLU A 51 12.78 -22.23 74.34
N SER A 52 12.64 -23.29 73.52
CA SER A 52 12.10 -24.56 74.03
C SER A 52 12.90 -25.01 75.24
N TYR A 53 12.25 -25.64 76.23
CA TYR A 53 12.95 -26.12 77.49
C TYR A 53 14.17 -27.00 77.16
N ASN A 54 14.07 -27.86 76.14
CA ASN A 54 15.13 -28.74 75.69
C ASN A 54 16.01 -28.12 74.57
N TYR A 55 15.97 -26.79 74.38
CA TYR A 55 16.79 -26.09 73.38
C TYR A 55 18.28 -26.30 73.63
N PHE A 56 18.99 -26.88 72.71
CA PHE A 56 20.42 -27.06 72.71
C PHE A 56 21.05 -26.45 71.43
N LYS A 57 22.23 -25.86 71.65
CA LYS A 57 23.05 -25.36 70.55
C LYS A 57 24.50 -25.64 70.80
N ASP A 58 25.16 -26.49 70.04
CA ASP A 58 26.51 -26.95 70.18
C ASP A 58 27.53 -25.79 70.33
N LYS A 59 27.44 -24.72 69.54
CA LYS A 59 28.28 -23.53 69.64
C LYS A 59 28.18 -22.86 70.99
N ARG A 60 27.01 -22.84 71.61
CA ARG A 60 26.78 -22.26 72.94
C ARG A 60 27.36 -23.18 74.03
N TYR A 61 27.21 -24.50 73.88
CA TYR A 61 27.80 -25.52 74.78
C TYR A 61 29.31 -25.47 74.64
N THR A 62 29.91 -25.52 73.45
CA THR A 62 31.36 -25.51 73.27
C THR A 62 32.03 -24.21 73.79
N ALA A 63 31.35 -23.08 73.68
CA ALA A 63 31.83 -21.78 74.14
C ALA A 63 32.05 -21.78 75.69
N MET A 64 31.37 -22.65 76.49
CA MET A 64 31.52 -22.78 77.89
C MET A 64 32.82 -23.53 78.28
N LEU A 65 33.42 -24.27 77.35
CA LEU A 65 34.69 -24.97 77.61
C LEU A 65 35.81 -23.99 77.89
N GLY A 66 35.81 -22.82 77.29
CA GLY A 66 36.88 -21.82 77.45
C GLY A 66 38.26 -22.39 77.11
N VAL A 67 39.19 -22.27 78.01
CA VAL A 67 40.55 -22.81 77.89
C VAL A 67 40.74 -24.15 78.65
N ASP A 68 39.67 -24.67 79.24
CA ASP A 68 39.72 -25.88 80.10
C ASP A 68 39.84 -27.16 79.25
N ALA A 69 40.57 -28.17 79.79
CA ALA A 69 40.67 -29.45 79.08
C ALA A 69 39.39 -30.32 79.21
N VAL A 70 38.56 -30.07 80.21
CA VAL A 70 37.31 -30.81 80.48
C VAL A 70 36.17 -29.82 80.65
N HIS A 71 35.11 -30.07 79.86
CA HIS A 71 33.93 -29.20 79.81
C HIS A 71 33.30 -29.00 81.19
N PRO A 72 33.02 -27.79 81.68
CA PRO A 72 32.48 -27.49 82.97
C PRO A 72 31.24 -28.27 83.37
N LEU A 73 30.29 -28.43 82.46
CA LEU A 73 29.06 -29.24 82.72
C LEU A 73 29.40 -30.73 82.92
N VAL A 74 30.40 -31.26 82.22
CA VAL A 74 30.86 -32.67 82.45
C VAL A 74 31.49 -32.81 83.82
N ARG A 75 32.29 -31.86 84.25
CA ARG A 75 32.86 -31.84 85.62
C ARG A 75 31.76 -31.81 86.69
N LEU A 76 30.75 -30.97 86.48
CA LEU A 76 29.63 -30.84 87.38
C LEU A 76 28.81 -32.13 87.46
N ARG A 77 28.51 -32.77 86.32
CA ARG A 77 27.80 -34.06 86.19
C ARG A 77 28.61 -35.18 86.96
N ASP A 78 29.89 -35.20 86.72
CA ASP A 78 30.73 -36.25 87.33
C ASP A 78 30.89 -36.04 88.81
N HIS A 79 30.82 -34.84 89.32
CA HIS A 79 30.74 -34.53 90.73
C HIS A 79 29.38 -34.91 91.29
N GLN A 80 28.29 -34.58 90.71
CA GLN A 80 26.95 -34.94 91.13
C GLN A 80 26.76 -36.45 91.25
N LYS A 81 27.32 -37.25 90.34
CA LYS A 81 27.28 -38.72 90.47
C LYS A 81 27.90 -39.24 91.76
N LYS A 82 28.79 -38.49 92.39
CA LYS A 82 29.47 -38.86 93.61
C LYS A 82 28.85 -38.21 94.86
N ALA A 83 28.40 -36.98 94.72
CA ALA A 83 27.92 -36.16 95.80
C ALA A 83 26.41 -36.05 95.98
N GLY A 84 25.68 -36.48 94.97
CA GLY A 84 24.22 -36.25 94.85
C GLY A 84 23.85 -34.93 94.18
N ASP A 85 22.56 -34.68 94.13
CA ASP A 85 21.99 -33.52 93.39
C ASP A 85 22.21 -32.21 94.15
N VAL A 86 22.53 -32.25 95.47
CA VAL A 86 22.73 -31.04 96.30
C VAL A 86 24.08 -31.13 96.94
N PHE A 87 24.92 -30.10 96.79
CA PHE A 87 26.27 -30.02 97.39
C PHE A 87 26.67 -28.55 97.58
N THR A 88 27.78 -28.26 98.21
CA THR A 88 28.25 -26.87 98.35
C THR A 88 29.27 -26.46 97.25
N ALA A 89 29.44 -25.18 97.02
CA ALA A 89 30.47 -24.65 96.09
C ALA A 89 31.89 -25.06 96.62
N THR A 90 32.06 -25.16 97.88
CA THR A 90 33.29 -25.63 98.50
C THR A 90 33.59 -27.10 98.22
N ASP A 91 32.57 -28.00 98.27
CA ASP A 91 32.71 -29.39 97.89
C ASP A 91 33.11 -29.57 96.42
N PHE A 92 32.50 -28.77 95.55
CA PHE A 92 32.82 -28.81 94.15
C PHE A 92 34.22 -28.28 93.82
N ALA A 93 34.69 -27.24 94.53
CA ALA A 93 36.06 -26.71 94.42
C ALA A 93 37.11 -27.74 94.80
N VAL A 94 36.89 -28.42 95.91
CA VAL A 94 37.80 -29.51 96.42
C VAL A 94 37.80 -30.67 95.37
N ALA A 95 36.64 -31.11 94.86
CA ALA A 95 36.56 -32.20 93.95
C ALA A 95 37.18 -31.93 92.60
N THR A 96 37.14 -30.72 92.17
CA THR A 96 37.67 -30.29 90.84
C THR A 96 39.11 -29.82 90.91
N ARG A 97 39.67 -29.67 92.15
CA ARG A 97 41.01 -29.10 92.44
C ARG A 97 41.13 -27.64 91.91
N LEU A 98 40.06 -26.88 91.93
CA LEU A 98 40.05 -25.48 91.60
C LEU A 98 39.97 -24.62 92.83
N GLN A 99 40.47 -23.36 92.71
CA GLN A 99 40.33 -22.40 93.80
C GLN A 99 38.85 -21.88 93.81
N LYS A 100 38.31 -21.69 95.01
CA LYS A 100 36.96 -21.20 95.25
C LYS A 100 36.65 -19.91 94.41
N PRO A 101 37.55 -18.90 94.30
CA PRO A 101 37.34 -17.75 93.44
C PRO A 101 37.20 -18.07 91.93
N GLN A 102 37.63 -19.23 91.45
CA GLN A 102 37.50 -19.71 90.13
C GLN A 102 36.13 -20.45 89.88
N VAL A 103 35.70 -21.15 90.95
CA VAL A 103 34.45 -21.95 90.92
C VAL A 103 33.21 -21.04 91.00
N ILE A 104 33.20 -20.01 91.88
CA ILE A 104 32.02 -19.15 92.04
C ILE A 104 31.54 -18.49 90.71
N PRO A 105 32.42 -17.82 89.96
CA PRO A 105 31.96 -17.26 88.60
C PRO A 105 31.42 -18.33 87.65
N MET A 106 32.03 -19.55 87.70
CA MET A 106 31.58 -20.69 86.89
C MET A 106 30.21 -21.18 87.36
N LEU A 107 29.90 -21.29 88.58
CA LEU A 107 28.63 -21.69 89.16
C LEU A 107 27.54 -20.60 88.83
N ILE A 108 27.90 -19.34 88.98
CA ILE A 108 27.03 -18.21 88.61
C ILE A 108 26.65 -18.25 87.07
N ASP A 109 27.68 -18.52 86.25
CA ASP A 109 27.40 -18.65 84.79
C ASP A 109 26.51 -19.85 84.49
N MET A 110 26.75 -21.01 85.19
CA MET A 110 25.86 -22.19 85.02
C MET A 110 24.45 -21.97 85.54
N ALA A 111 24.28 -21.25 86.64
CA ALA A 111 22.99 -20.91 87.18
C ALA A 111 22.24 -19.93 86.28
N ASN A 112 22.93 -18.87 85.72
CA ASN A 112 22.36 -17.98 84.78
C ASN A 112 21.88 -18.67 83.44
N LYS A 113 22.47 -19.83 83.16
CA LYS A 113 22.13 -20.67 82.00
C LYS A 113 21.16 -21.79 82.33
N GLY A 114 20.72 -21.87 83.63
CA GLY A 114 19.66 -22.79 84.05
C GLY A 114 20.11 -24.24 84.22
N TYR A 115 21.39 -24.53 84.41
CA TYR A 115 21.92 -25.87 84.70
C TYR A 115 21.87 -26.26 86.14
N ILE A 116 21.92 -25.29 87.06
CA ILE A 116 21.89 -25.42 88.49
C ILE A 116 21.06 -24.31 89.10
N ASP A 117 20.59 -24.55 90.36
CA ASP A 117 20.25 -23.48 91.29
C ASP A 117 21.45 -23.26 92.14
N TYR A 118 21.89 -22.02 92.33
CA TYR A 118 23.00 -21.65 93.20
C TYR A 118 22.58 -20.54 94.17
N ASP A 119 22.65 -20.83 95.51
CA ASP A 119 22.42 -19.81 96.50
C ASP A 119 23.77 -19.24 96.93
N PRO A 120 24.07 -17.98 96.68
CA PRO A 120 25.36 -17.36 97.09
C PRO A 120 25.57 -17.20 98.59
N GLU A 121 24.47 -17.16 99.40
CA GLU A 121 24.58 -16.99 100.88
C GLU A 121 24.91 -18.31 101.57
N SER A 122 24.21 -19.39 101.20
CA SER A 122 24.46 -20.72 101.71
C SER A 122 25.53 -21.51 100.97
N GLU A 123 25.92 -21.01 99.79
CA GLU A 123 26.80 -21.67 98.83
C GLU A 123 26.26 -23.03 98.30
N VAL A 124 25.00 -23.28 98.47
CA VAL A 124 24.40 -24.56 98.08
C VAL A 124 24.15 -24.53 96.56
N VAL A 125 24.51 -25.62 95.91
CA VAL A 125 24.28 -25.90 94.46
C VAL A 125 23.29 -27.04 94.37
N THR A 126 22.17 -26.86 93.62
CA THR A 126 21.24 -27.90 93.31
C THR A 126 21.25 -28.11 91.75
N VAL A 127 21.58 -29.33 91.37
CA VAL A 127 21.71 -29.66 89.94
C VAL A 127 20.32 -29.90 89.32
N LYS A 128 20.12 -29.25 88.13
CA LYS A 128 18.85 -29.42 87.32
C LYS A 128 18.99 -30.53 86.29
N PRO A 129 17.89 -31.14 85.86
CA PRO A 129 17.86 -32.21 84.85
C PRO A 129 18.51 -31.76 83.52
N ARG A 130 18.39 -30.50 83.15
CA ARG A 130 18.96 -29.85 81.92
C ARG A 130 20.47 -30.10 81.79
N LEU A 131 21.20 -30.19 82.89
CA LEU A 131 22.63 -30.56 82.86
C LEU A 131 22.87 -31.87 82.14
N HIS A 132 22.12 -32.90 82.52
CA HIS A 132 22.23 -34.23 81.88
C HIS A 132 21.83 -34.22 80.44
N GLU A 133 20.71 -33.61 80.16
CA GLU A 133 20.19 -33.51 78.80
C GLU A 133 21.18 -32.88 77.84
N HIS A 134 21.79 -31.74 78.22
CA HIS A 134 22.75 -31.06 77.35
C HIS A 134 24.08 -31.81 77.21
N VAL A 135 24.54 -32.48 78.25
CA VAL A 135 25.75 -33.33 78.15
C VAL A 135 25.49 -34.56 77.29
N LEU A 136 24.31 -35.14 77.35
CA LEU A 136 23.91 -36.24 76.46
C LEU A 136 23.66 -35.77 75.03
N ALA A 137 23.07 -34.61 74.89
CA ALA A 137 22.85 -33.97 73.56
C ALA A 137 24.17 -33.68 72.86
N SER A 138 25.17 -33.08 73.55
CA SER A 138 26.50 -32.82 72.98
C SER A 138 27.23 -34.12 72.59
N ALA A 139 26.91 -35.24 73.24
CA ALA A 139 27.43 -36.54 72.88
C ALA A 139 26.64 -37.30 71.84
N GLY A 140 25.62 -36.72 71.29
CA GLY A 140 24.71 -37.31 70.26
C GLY A 140 23.90 -38.50 70.78
N LYS A 141 23.68 -38.59 72.09
CA LYS A 141 23.00 -39.74 72.70
C LYS A 141 21.52 -39.54 72.95
N VAL A 142 21.04 -38.30 72.90
CA VAL A 142 19.64 -37.93 73.01
C VAL A 142 19.35 -36.87 71.95
N ASP A 143 18.11 -36.84 71.45
CA ASP A 143 17.64 -35.81 70.64
C ASP A 143 17.40 -34.50 71.41
N TYR A 144 17.44 -33.37 70.78
CA TYR A 144 17.24 -32.06 71.39
C TYR A 144 16.48 -31.10 70.50
N ASP A 145 15.92 -30.02 71.03
CA ASP A 145 15.18 -29.01 70.34
C ASP A 145 16.08 -27.93 69.75
N VAL A 146 15.71 -27.46 68.61
CA VAL A 146 16.31 -26.26 67.92
C VAL A 146 15.39 -25.05 67.95
N LEU A 147 14.20 -25.17 68.55
CA LEU A 147 13.13 -24.14 68.47
C LEU A 147 13.53 -22.95 69.39
N GLN A 148 13.77 -21.83 68.80
CA GLN A 148 14.09 -20.56 69.42
C GLN A 148 13.39 -19.42 68.74
N PHE A 149 12.67 -18.56 69.46
CA PHE A 149 12.06 -17.31 68.97
C PHE A 149 12.96 -16.14 69.47
N ASN A 150 13.67 -15.52 68.53
CA ASN A 150 14.45 -14.30 68.81
C ASN A 150 13.57 -13.11 68.47
N SER A 151 13.11 -12.38 69.45
CA SER A 151 12.30 -11.20 69.34
C SER A 151 13.12 -9.90 69.34
N ASN A 152 12.88 -9.00 68.45
CA ASN A 152 13.45 -7.66 68.45
C ASN A 152 12.31 -6.67 68.18
N SER A 153 11.77 -6.08 69.25
CA SER A 153 10.60 -5.19 69.12
C SER A 153 11.02 -3.75 69.44
N ASP A 154 10.60 -2.83 68.56
CA ASP A 154 10.98 -1.43 68.68
C ASP A 154 10.26 -0.68 69.79
N ASP A 155 9.12 -1.22 70.27
CA ASP A 155 8.34 -0.69 71.38
C ASP A 155 8.75 -1.26 72.76
N GLY A 156 9.79 -2.14 72.81
CA GLY A 156 10.27 -2.83 74.00
C GLY A 156 9.35 -3.95 74.52
N ILE A 157 8.20 -4.20 73.85
CA ILE A 157 7.28 -5.30 74.23
C ILE A 157 7.52 -6.45 73.26
N ASN A 158 8.25 -7.45 73.74
CA ASN A 158 8.66 -8.62 72.98
C ASN A 158 7.58 -9.73 72.94
N GLY A 159 6.78 -9.80 73.99
CA GLY A 159 5.69 -10.77 74.06
C GLY A 159 4.48 -10.25 74.81
N THR A 160 3.32 -10.85 74.63
CA THR A 160 2.11 -10.59 75.41
C THR A 160 1.39 -11.89 75.71
N ILE A 161 1.17 -12.22 76.98
CA ILE A 161 0.35 -13.37 77.36
C ILE A 161 -1.08 -12.88 77.58
N ASN A 162 -2.04 -13.53 76.93
CA ASN A 162 -3.43 -13.29 77.14
C ASN A 162 -3.96 -14.27 78.20
N LEU A 163 -4.39 -13.75 79.34
CA LEU A 163 -4.80 -14.54 80.53
C LEU A 163 -6.16 -15.22 80.30
N LEU A 164 -6.94 -14.88 79.27
CA LEU A 164 -8.23 -15.47 78.96
C LEU A 164 -8.13 -16.83 78.25
N ASN A 165 -7.15 -16.92 77.35
CA ASN A 165 -6.94 -18.09 76.48
C ASN A 165 -5.55 -18.70 76.62
N SER A 166 -4.72 -18.07 77.40
CA SER A 166 -3.30 -18.46 77.65
C SER A 166 -2.41 -18.38 76.41
N ASP A 167 -2.79 -17.60 75.34
CA ASP A 167 -1.97 -17.42 74.15
C ASP A 167 -0.80 -16.49 74.47
N LEU A 168 0.40 -16.86 74.05
CA LEU A 168 1.57 -16.02 74.05
C LEU A 168 1.92 -15.47 72.70
N ALA A 169 1.54 -14.20 72.45
CA ALA A 169 1.89 -13.49 71.21
C ALA A 169 3.27 -12.91 71.25
N LEU A 170 4.20 -13.39 70.45
CA LEU A 170 5.59 -12.92 70.32
C LEU A 170 5.70 -11.95 69.19
N LYS A 171 6.18 -10.73 69.43
CA LYS A 171 6.39 -9.69 68.39
C LYS A 171 7.89 -9.60 68.06
N GLY A 172 8.19 -9.07 66.87
CA GLY A 172 9.55 -8.82 66.39
C GLY A 172 10.33 -10.11 66.02
N VAL A 173 9.65 -11.23 65.80
CA VAL A 173 10.25 -12.50 65.41
C VAL A 173 10.46 -12.52 63.90
N SER A 174 11.67 -12.25 63.43
CA SER A 174 11.95 -12.18 62.00
C SER A 174 12.14 -13.54 61.31
N ARG A 175 12.57 -14.55 62.09
CA ARG A 175 12.86 -15.88 61.56
C ARG A 175 12.83 -16.91 62.72
N ILE A 176 12.31 -18.11 62.44
CA ILE A 176 12.36 -19.27 63.27
C ILE A 176 13.06 -20.40 62.51
N ILE A 177 14.02 -21.07 63.08
CA ILE A 177 14.69 -22.21 62.47
C ILE A 177 14.14 -23.46 63.13
N LEU A 178 13.57 -24.36 62.37
CA LEU A 178 13.04 -25.64 62.87
C LEU A 178 14.01 -26.79 62.60
N SER A 179 14.76 -26.72 61.51
CA SER A 179 15.86 -27.65 61.23
C SER A 179 16.93 -26.94 60.38
N ASP A 180 18.17 -26.94 60.88
CA ASP A 180 19.33 -26.44 60.10
C ASP A 180 19.79 -27.46 59.06
N SER A 181 19.78 -28.76 59.43
CA SER A 181 20.22 -29.84 58.52
C SER A 181 19.34 -30.08 57.34
N GLN A 182 18.03 -29.83 57.47
CA GLN A 182 17.04 -30.01 56.41
C GLN A 182 16.52 -28.69 55.83
N ASP A 183 17.14 -27.58 56.22
CA ASP A 183 16.85 -26.23 55.73
C ASP A 183 15.38 -25.81 55.91
N VAL A 184 14.79 -26.09 57.10
CA VAL A 184 13.41 -25.69 57.40
C VAL A 184 13.41 -24.42 58.26
N LYS A 185 12.88 -23.35 57.71
CA LYS A 185 12.83 -21.99 58.29
C LYS A 185 11.45 -21.36 58.10
N ILE A 186 11.00 -20.63 59.11
CA ILE A 186 9.78 -19.86 59.10
C ILE A 186 10.15 -18.37 59.10
N PHE A 187 9.47 -17.58 58.25
CA PHE A 187 9.57 -16.13 58.21
C PHE A 187 8.17 -15.56 58.46
N PRO A 188 7.83 -15.25 59.74
CA PRO A 188 6.48 -14.80 60.09
C PRO A 188 6.15 -13.47 59.44
N SER A 189 4.95 -13.33 58.88
CA SER A 189 4.41 -12.04 58.47
C SER A 189 4.24 -11.12 59.66
N GLU A 190 4.45 -9.82 59.49
CA GLU A 190 4.39 -8.82 60.57
C GLU A 190 5.29 -9.13 61.75
N LYS A 191 6.21 -10.13 61.59
CA LYS A 191 7.08 -10.62 62.65
C LYS A 191 6.32 -11.07 63.92
N LEU A 192 5.12 -11.62 63.73
CA LEU A 192 4.21 -12.04 64.80
C LEU A 192 4.03 -13.54 64.79
N VAL A 193 4.14 -14.16 66.03
CA VAL A 193 3.90 -15.58 66.23
C VAL A 193 3.04 -15.73 67.48
N THR A 194 2.05 -16.61 67.48
CA THR A 194 1.21 -16.88 68.64
C THR A 194 1.49 -18.30 69.13
N VAL A 195 2.22 -18.39 70.23
CA VAL A 195 2.55 -19.68 70.85
C VAL A 195 1.36 -20.15 71.66
N LYS A 196 1.07 -21.40 71.54
CA LYS A 196 0.04 -22.15 72.26
C LYS A 196 0.61 -23.10 73.26
N LYS A 197 -0.20 -23.94 73.87
CA LYS A 197 0.22 -24.97 74.85
C LYS A 197 1.28 -25.91 74.23
N ASP A 198 2.22 -26.35 75.01
CA ASP A 198 3.22 -27.39 74.68
C ASP A 198 4.07 -27.06 73.45
N ARG A 199 4.43 -25.80 73.25
CA ARG A 199 5.26 -25.29 72.13
C ARG A 199 4.59 -25.31 70.75
N ASP A 200 3.31 -25.63 70.64
CA ASP A 200 2.55 -25.43 69.43
C ASP A 200 2.44 -23.91 69.11
N PHE A 201 2.36 -23.53 67.86
CA PHE A 201 2.16 -22.12 67.52
C PHE A 201 1.50 -21.92 66.18
N SER A 202 0.83 -20.80 66.07
CA SER A 202 0.23 -20.31 64.81
C SER A 202 0.99 -19.08 64.33
N PHE A 203 1.05 -18.96 62.98
CA PHE A 203 1.71 -17.85 62.27
C PHE A 203 1.17 -17.74 60.86
N GLY A 204 1.41 -16.60 60.22
CA GLY A 204 1.32 -16.40 58.77
C GLY A 204 2.69 -16.02 58.24
N GLY A 205 2.87 -16.08 56.91
CA GLY A 205 4.10 -15.66 56.25
C GLY A 205 4.69 -16.71 55.31
N ALA A 206 6.02 -16.88 55.33
CA ALA A 206 6.68 -17.86 54.48
C ALA A 206 7.30 -19.00 55.31
N VAL A 207 7.14 -20.22 54.79
CA VAL A 207 7.83 -21.42 55.29
C VAL A 207 8.73 -21.92 54.16
N GLN A 208 10.05 -21.84 54.42
CA GLN A 208 11.04 -22.45 53.54
C GLN A 208 11.33 -23.87 54.09
N ALA A 209 11.25 -24.86 53.22
CA ALA A 209 11.62 -26.25 53.51
C ALA A 209 12.43 -26.77 52.32
N GLY A 210 13.75 -26.78 52.49
CA GLY A 210 14.66 -27.12 51.39
C GLY A 210 14.46 -26.27 50.15
N LYS A 211 14.16 -26.91 49.01
CA LYS A 211 13.96 -26.26 47.71
C LYS A 211 12.53 -25.67 47.51
N LEU A 212 11.64 -25.79 48.52
CA LEU A 212 10.26 -25.25 48.47
C LEU A 212 10.11 -24.07 49.43
N THR A 213 9.28 -23.10 49.03
CA THR A 213 8.86 -22.02 49.93
C THR A 213 7.35 -21.85 49.82
N PHE A 214 6.64 -22.01 50.92
CA PHE A 214 5.20 -21.86 51.05
C PHE A 214 4.85 -20.44 51.52
N TYR A 215 4.01 -19.73 50.86
CA TYR A 215 3.54 -18.39 51.22
C TYR A 215 2.06 -18.47 51.59
N GLY A 216 1.66 -17.97 52.77
CA GLY A 216 0.26 -17.99 53.18
C GLY A 216 0.04 -17.19 54.44
N LYS A 217 -1.23 -17.16 54.90
CA LYS A 217 -1.66 -16.31 56.00
C LYS A 217 -1.91 -17.06 57.30
N GLU A 218 -2.09 -18.37 57.24
CA GLU A 218 -2.55 -19.15 58.36
C GLU A 218 -1.92 -20.53 58.33
N TYR A 219 -0.95 -20.72 59.25
CA TYR A 219 -0.23 -21.97 59.46
C TYR A 219 -0.27 -22.34 60.91
N PHE A 220 -0.26 -23.63 61.23
CA PHE A 220 -0.21 -24.15 62.56
C PHE A 220 0.89 -25.20 62.69
N PHE A 221 1.87 -24.93 63.56
CA PHE A 221 2.93 -25.86 63.88
C PHE A 221 2.51 -26.69 65.07
N HIS A 222 2.63 -27.99 64.94
CA HIS A 222 2.46 -28.99 65.99
C HIS A 222 3.79 -29.51 66.43
N TYR A 223 4.16 -29.21 67.67
CA TYR A 223 5.50 -29.59 68.25
C TYR A 223 5.68 -31.10 68.40
N ALA A 224 4.68 -31.83 68.98
CA ALA A 224 4.84 -33.24 69.29
C ALA A 224 5.05 -34.12 68.06
N PRO A 225 4.20 -34.02 66.94
CA PRO A 225 4.45 -34.75 65.71
C PRO A 225 5.53 -34.11 64.85
N PHE A 226 5.96 -32.87 65.12
CA PHE A 226 6.91 -32.08 64.37
C PHE A 226 6.51 -31.78 62.95
N ILE A 227 5.30 -31.26 62.81
CA ILE A 227 4.65 -30.96 61.52
C ILE A 227 4.11 -29.52 61.48
N ILE A 228 3.92 -28.99 60.26
CA ILE A 228 3.18 -27.74 60.01
C ILE A 228 1.95 -28.07 59.20
N ASP A 229 0.78 -27.73 59.70
CA ASP A 229 -0.43 -27.70 58.94
C ASP A 229 -0.47 -26.43 58.09
N LEU A 230 -0.45 -26.62 56.79
CA LEU A 230 -0.48 -25.56 55.77
C LEU A 230 -1.92 -25.40 55.31
N LEU A 231 -2.75 -24.72 56.11
CA LEU A 231 -4.20 -24.67 55.94
C LEU A 231 -4.67 -23.72 54.86
N ASN A 232 -3.88 -22.71 54.56
CA ASN A 232 -4.24 -21.67 53.58
C ASN A 232 -2.97 -21.13 52.93
N VAL A 233 -2.41 -21.90 51.99
CA VAL A 233 -1.24 -21.53 51.20
C VAL A 233 -1.66 -20.80 49.96
N ASP A 234 -1.30 -19.52 49.86
CA ASP A 234 -1.57 -18.70 48.66
C ASP A 234 -0.78 -19.20 47.45
N SER A 235 0.54 -19.43 47.64
CA SER A 235 1.42 -20.00 46.62
C SER A 235 2.61 -20.80 47.19
N VAL A 236 3.10 -21.75 46.39
CA VAL A 236 4.33 -22.50 46.63
C VAL A 236 5.31 -22.24 45.49
N SER A 237 6.46 -21.69 45.82
CA SER A 237 7.57 -21.53 44.89
C SER A 237 8.59 -22.66 45.03
N PHE A 238 9.25 -22.99 43.93
CA PHE A 238 10.20 -24.07 43.80
C PHE A 238 11.57 -23.56 43.38
N MET A 239 12.62 -24.15 43.92
CA MET A 239 13.98 -24.08 43.40
C MET A 239 14.31 -25.43 42.74
N ALA A 240 14.92 -25.38 41.57
CA ALA A 240 15.35 -26.57 40.83
C ALA A 240 16.85 -26.50 40.53
N ASP A 241 17.47 -27.63 40.28
CA ASP A 241 18.88 -27.67 39.88
C ASP A 241 18.99 -27.16 38.43
N SER A 242 20.01 -26.38 38.10
CA SER A 242 20.25 -25.92 36.74
C SER A 242 20.47 -27.10 35.79
N PHE A 243 19.91 -27.03 34.59
CA PHE A 243 20.17 -28.02 33.55
C PHE A 243 21.61 -27.95 33.02
N ASP A 244 22.18 -26.76 33.06
CA ASP A 244 23.58 -26.54 32.70
C ASP A 244 24.47 -26.56 33.96
N LYS A 245 25.65 -27.12 33.82
CA LYS A 245 26.66 -27.12 34.88
C LYS A 245 27.59 -25.93 34.69
N ASP A 246 28.08 -25.38 35.81
CA ASP A 246 29.09 -24.34 35.84
C ASP A 246 30.46 -24.84 35.33
N GLU A 247 31.44 -23.96 35.26
CA GLU A 247 32.81 -24.26 34.83
C GLU A 247 33.50 -25.30 35.76
N ASN A 248 32.98 -25.53 36.94
CA ASN A 248 33.45 -26.52 37.92
C ASN A 248 32.68 -27.85 37.89
N GLY A 249 31.69 -27.95 36.98
CA GLY A 249 30.82 -29.10 36.82
C GLY A 249 29.72 -29.21 37.91
N LEU A 250 29.44 -28.11 38.62
CA LEU A 250 28.42 -28.05 39.68
C LEU A 250 27.13 -27.45 39.12
N THR A 251 26.00 -27.92 39.66
CA THR A 251 24.66 -27.29 39.38
C THR A 251 24.42 -26.17 40.40
N HIS A 252 23.69 -25.16 40.00
CA HIS A 252 23.20 -24.10 40.89
C HIS A 252 21.68 -24.12 40.96
N LEU A 253 21.11 -23.57 42.04
CA LEU A 253 19.66 -23.51 42.19
C LEU A 253 19.07 -22.37 41.35
N VAL A 254 18.05 -22.69 40.59
CA VAL A 254 17.27 -21.75 39.74
C VAL A 254 15.83 -21.77 40.21
N ARG A 255 15.23 -20.61 40.35
CA ARG A 255 13.81 -20.51 40.72
C ARG A 255 12.92 -20.96 39.54
N VAL A 256 12.00 -21.87 39.82
CA VAL A 256 10.96 -22.29 38.87
C VAL A 256 9.99 -21.12 38.64
N LYS A 257 9.68 -20.86 37.38
CA LYS A 257 8.92 -19.66 36.97
C LYS A 257 7.45 -19.70 37.36
N ASN A 258 6.87 -20.88 37.46
CA ASN A 258 5.50 -21.07 37.91
C ASN A 258 5.44 -21.40 39.38
N GLU A 259 4.35 -21.10 40.02
CA GLU A 259 4.03 -21.43 41.40
C GLU A 259 2.79 -22.32 41.43
N LEU A 260 2.68 -23.21 42.41
CA LEU A 260 1.40 -23.83 42.72
C LEU A 260 0.62 -22.91 43.66
N GLU A 261 -0.63 -22.71 43.39
CA GLU A 261 -1.51 -21.86 44.18
C GLU A 261 -2.66 -22.67 44.79
N LYS A 262 -3.25 -22.13 45.87
CA LYS A 262 -4.38 -22.74 46.61
C LYS A 262 -4.01 -24.13 47.12
N VAL A 263 -2.82 -24.25 47.69
CA VAL A 263 -2.27 -25.51 48.20
C VAL A 263 -2.75 -25.73 49.63
N PHE A 264 -3.14 -26.94 49.92
CA PHE A 264 -3.50 -27.40 51.27
C PHE A 264 -2.73 -28.68 51.58
N GLY A 265 -2.18 -28.78 52.78
CA GLY A 265 -1.42 -30.00 53.13
C GLY A 265 -0.69 -29.91 54.45
N THR A 266 0.14 -30.86 54.67
CA THR A 266 0.94 -30.97 55.87
C THR A 266 2.41 -31.10 55.51
N LEU A 267 3.25 -30.28 56.11
CA LEU A 267 4.70 -30.35 56.01
C LEU A 267 5.22 -31.10 57.23
N GLU A 268 5.74 -32.29 57.02
CA GLU A 268 6.45 -33.08 57.99
C GLU A 268 7.94 -32.67 57.98
N ILE A 269 8.43 -32.03 59.05
CA ILE A 269 9.75 -31.40 59.07
C ILE A 269 10.82 -32.45 59.20
N ASP A 270 10.67 -33.31 60.21
CA ASP A 270 11.53 -34.45 60.47
C ASP A 270 10.80 -35.51 61.35
N ALA A 271 11.39 -36.65 61.57
CA ALA A 271 10.86 -37.62 62.50
C ALA A 271 10.73 -37.01 63.93
N PRO A 272 9.66 -37.28 64.72
CA PRO A 272 9.46 -36.76 66.09
C PRO A 272 10.58 -37.04 67.02
N SER A 273 11.37 -38.10 66.73
CA SER A 273 12.56 -38.51 67.46
C SER A 273 13.89 -37.94 66.95
N ASN A 274 13.86 -37.05 66.01
CA ASN A 274 15.01 -36.42 65.33
C ASN A 274 14.85 -34.92 65.18
N LYS A 275 14.27 -34.20 66.14
CA LYS A 275 14.03 -32.74 66.02
C LYS A 275 15.34 -31.95 65.86
N SER A 276 16.47 -32.48 66.37
CA SER A 276 17.81 -31.92 66.16
C SER A 276 18.35 -32.05 64.77
N GLY A 277 17.79 -32.95 63.93
CA GLY A 277 18.27 -33.28 62.59
C GLY A 277 19.61 -34.06 62.58
N LEU A 278 20.10 -34.62 63.72
CA LEU A 278 21.37 -35.31 63.74
C LEU A 278 21.34 -36.67 63.03
N GLN A 279 20.20 -37.31 62.91
CA GLN A 279 20.01 -38.63 62.29
C GLN A 279 19.41 -38.53 60.83
N GLN A 280 19.88 -37.60 60.07
CA GLN A 280 19.36 -37.35 58.67
C GLN A 280 19.51 -38.62 57.81
N GLU A 281 20.65 -39.37 57.97
CA GLU A 281 20.85 -40.58 57.17
C GLU A 281 19.81 -41.69 57.47
N LYS A 282 19.24 -41.68 58.71
CA LYS A 282 18.21 -42.63 59.11
C LYS A 282 16.80 -42.23 58.57
N TYR A 283 16.58 -40.95 58.32
CA TYR A 283 15.33 -40.40 57.95
C TYR A 283 15.43 -39.53 56.68
N PRO A 284 15.96 -40.08 55.57
CA PRO A 284 16.27 -39.31 54.36
C PRO A 284 15.02 -38.79 53.61
N GLN A 285 13.82 -39.24 53.97
CA GLN A 285 12.58 -38.81 53.38
C GLN A 285 12.10 -37.42 53.83
N PHE A 286 12.67 -36.87 54.92
CA PHE A 286 12.30 -35.55 55.40
C PHE A 286 13.20 -34.45 54.85
N PRO A 287 12.72 -33.19 54.74
CA PRO A 287 11.34 -32.77 54.98
C PRO A 287 10.42 -33.32 53.90
N LYS A 288 9.17 -33.57 54.25
CA LYS A 288 8.20 -34.19 53.37
C LYS A 288 6.93 -33.35 53.34
N PHE A 289 6.39 -33.12 52.14
CA PHE A 289 5.14 -32.40 51.95
C PHE A 289 4.07 -33.31 51.37
N ASN A 290 2.91 -33.34 52.01
CA ASN A 290 1.74 -34.09 51.60
C ASN A 290 0.62 -33.10 51.29
N SER A 291 0.26 -32.95 50.00
CA SER A 291 -0.89 -32.18 49.58
C SER A 291 -2.19 -32.98 49.80
N SER A 292 -3.15 -32.35 50.45
CA SER A 292 -4.45 -33.01 50.76
C SER A 292 -5.59 -32.70 49.82
N LYS A 293 -5.42 -31.62 49.00
CA LYS A 293 -6.44 -31.17 48.05
C LYS A 293 -5.78 -30.85 46.70
N GLU A 294 -6.66 -30.60 45.70
CA GLU A 294 -6.23 -30.09 44.40
C GLU A 294 -5.57 -28.73 44.50
N SER A 295 -4.53 -28.55 43.71
CA SER A 295 -3.78 -27.30 43.59
C SER A 295 -3.79 -26.79 42.17
N TYR A 296 -3.39 -25.55 41.95
CA TYR A 296 -3.53 -24.92 40.62
C TYR A 296 -2.19 -24.28 40.19
N VAL A 297 -1.89 -24.43 38.89
CA VAL A 297 -0.84 -23.64 38.22
C VAL A 297 -1.50 -22.74 37.22
N PHE A 298 -1.24 -21.43 37.31
CA PHE A 298 -1.78 -20.42 36.41
C PHE A 298 -0.71 -19.91 35.46
N TYR A 299 -1.17 -19.54 34.24
CA TYR A 299 -0.33 -19.01 33.15
C TYR A 299 -0.72 -17.58 32.78
N ASP A 300 -1.37 -16.85 33.67
CA ASP A 300 -1.96 -15.52 33.50
C ASP A 300 -0.97 -14.34 33.61
N ARG A 301 0.30 -14.64 33.83
CA ARG A 301 1.35 -13.60 33.98
C ARG A 301 1.51 -12.83 32.66
N GLY A 302 1.70 -11.51 32.73
CA GLY A 302 1.90 -10.65 31.56
C GLY A 302 3.09 -11.05 30.67
N ALA A 303 4.08 -11.75 31.21
CA ALA A 303 5.21 -12.31 30.45
C ALA A 303 4.80 -13.50 29.56
N ILE A 304 3.66 -14.15 29.80
CA ILE A 304 3.15 -15.30 29.06
C ILE A 304 2.07 -14.78 28.10
N GLN A 305 2.37 -14.70 26.81
CA GLN A 305 1.45 -14.23 25.77
C GLN A 305 0.67 -12.95 26.15
N LYS A 306 1.35 -12.02 26.85
CA LYS A 306 0.76 -10.76 27.32
C LYS A 306 -0.44 -10.94 28.28
N GLY A 307 -0.52 -12.07 29.01
CA GLY A 307 -1.60 -12.35 29.98
C GLY A 307 -2.93 -12.78 29.34
N VAL A 308 -2.91 -13.29 28.12
CA VAL A 308 -4.12 -13.72 27.40
C VAL A 308 -4.83 -14.92 28.02
N TYR A 309 -4.13 -15.70 28.85
CA TYR A 309 -4.67 -16.86 29.52
C TYR A 309 -5.34 -16.45 30.85
N LEU A 310 -6.64 -16.19 30.80
CA LEU A 310 -7.40 -15.76 31.97
C LEU A 310 -7.46 -16.88 33.02
N ARG A 311 -7.21 -16.53 34.26
CA ARG A 311 -7.06 -17.42 35.42
C ARG A 311 -8.29 -18.31 35.67
N ASP A 312 -9.49 -17.85 35.38
CA ASP A 312 -10.75 -18.55 35.54
C ASP A 312 -11.03 -19.59 34.46
N LYS A 313 -10.29 -19.54 33.34
CA LYS A 313 -10.54 -20.34 32.12
C LYS A 313 -9.36 -21.18 31.68
N PHE A 314 -8.13 -20.72 31.96
CA PHE A 314 -6.91 -21.41 31.54
C PHE A 314 -6.02 -21.67 32.77
N TYR A 315 -5.99 -22.91 33.22
CA TYR A 315 -5.21 -23.33 34.37
C TYR A 315 -4.92 -24.82 34.31
N TYR A 316 -3.87 -25.22 35.04
CA TYR A 316 -3.61 -26.61 35.31
C TYR A 316 -4.13 -26.92 36.71
N LYS A 317 -4.96 -27.96 36.83
CA LYS A 317 -5.50 -28.48 38.08
C LYS A 317 -4.72 -29.75 38.44
N SER A 318 -3.90 -29.66 39.50
CA SER A 318 -3.09 -30.77 39.98
C SER A 318 -3.92 -31.62 40.91
N ASP A 319 -3.79 -32.93 40.80
CA ASP A 319 -4.30 -33.87 41.79
C ASP A 319 -3.49 -33.69 43.10
N PRO A 320 -3.97 -34.19 44.29
CA PRO A 320 -3.17 -34.28 45.50
C PRO A 320 -1.87 -35.03 45.23
N PHE A 321 -0.76 -34.58 45.82
CA PHE A 321 0.58 -35.09 45.58
C PHE A 321 1.43 -35.13 46.85
N GLN A 322 2.50 -35.90 46.84
CA GLN A 322 3.48 -35.97 47.85
C GLN A 322 4.87 -35.72 47.29
N ILE A 323 5.71 -34.96 47.99
CA ILE A 323 7.12 -34.77 47.69
C ILE A 323 7.93 -35.06 48.92
N ASP A 324 8.85 -36.00 48.84
CA ASP A 324 9.80 -36.37 49.88
C ASP A 324 11.15 -35.69 49.64
N SER A 325 11.98 -35.59 50.70
CA SER A 325 13.35 -35.03 50.65
C SER A 325 13.40 -33.64 50.00
N LEU A 326 12.61 -32.70 50.55
CA LEU A 326 12.43 -31.35 49.97
C LEU A 326 13.74 -30.57 49.89
N ASP A 327 14.76 -30.93 50.65
CA ASP A 327 16.11 -30.37 50.64
C ASP A 327 16.96 -30.89 49.45
N ASN A 328 16.68 -32.10 48.94
CA ASN A 328 17.54 -32.82 48.01
C ASN A 328 16.82 -33.57 46.88
N PHE A 329 15.57 -33.26 46.57
CA PHE A 329 14.90 -33.89 45.45
C PHE A 329 15.53 -33.46 44.10
N THR A 330 15.47 -34.35 43.10
CA THR A 330 15.94 -34.06 41.74
C THR A 330 14.87 -33.36 40.94
N ASN A 331 15.23 -32.75 39.81
CA ASN A 331 14.29 -32.08 38.91
C ASN A 331 13.13 -33.00 38.41
N ASP A 332 13.38 -34.32 38.31
CA ASP A 332 12.36 -35.32 37.97
C ASP A 332 11.28 -35.48 39.04
N GLY A 333 11.65 -35.16 40.32
CA GLY A 333 10.72 -35.16 41.47
C GLY A 333 9.63 -34.05 41.34
N LEU A 334 9.86 -33.03 40.55
CA LEU A 334 8.87 -31.99 40.26
C LEU A 334 7.89 -32.46 39.19
N THR A 335 7.11 -33.47 39.53
CA THR A 335 6.10 -34.07 38.66
C THR A 335 4.73 -33.97 39.33
N PHE A 336 3.77 -33.29 38.69
CA PHE A 336 2.42 -33.08 39.20
C PHE A 336 1.42 -33.72 38.25
N THR A 337 0.75 -34.76 38.66
CA THR A 337 -0.35 -35.36 37.88
C THR A 337 -1.60 -34.46 37.97
N GLY A 338 -2.34 -34.37 36.87
CA GLY A 338 -3.52 -33.52 36.85
C GLY A 338 -4.06 -33.29 35.43
N THR A 339 -4.80 -32.22 35.31
CA THR A 339 -5.53 -31.90 34.07
C THR A 339 -5.38 -30.42 33.66
N LEU A 340 -4.99 -30.16 32.44
CA LEU A 340 -5.03 -28.81 31.86
C LEU A 340 -6.42 -28.50 31.37
N VAL A 341 -7.01 -27.43 31.88
CA VAL A 341 -8.20 -26.76 31.35
C VAL A 341 -7.70 -25.59 30.48
N SER A 342 -7.96 -25.64 29.17
CA SER A 342 -7.31 -24.77 28.19
C SER A 342 -8.22 -23.66 27.63
N ALA A 343 -9.20 -23.17 28.39
CA ALA A 343 -10.16 -22.15 27.96
C ALA A 343 -10.95 -22.51 26.67
N GLY A 344 -11.18 -23.80 26.44
CA GLY A 344 -11.86 -24.29 25.25
C GLY A 344 -10.98 -24.35 23.98
N ILE A 345 -9.67 -24.14 24.12
CA ILE A 345 -8.72 -24.33 23.02
C ILE A 345 -8.71 -25.79 22.59
N PHE A 346 -8.44 -26.68 23.53
CA PHE A 346 -8.52 -28.14 23.41
C PHE A 346 -9.51 -28.72 24.41
N PRO A 347 -9.99 -29.93 24.27
CA PRO A 347 -10.58 -30.69 25.37
C PRO A 347 -9.63 -30.76 26.54
N ASP A 348 -10.17 -31.02 27.73
CA ASP A 348 -9.34 -31.18 28.94
C ASP A 348 -8.23 -32.23 28.72
N ILE A 349 -7.00 -31.81 28.99
CA ILE A 349 -5.79 -32.64 28.75
C ILE A 349 -5.24 -33.17 30.06
N ARG A 350 -5.34 -34.49 30.26
CA ARG A 350 -4.70 -35.16 31.39
C ARG A 350 -3.27 -35.52 31.01
N GLU A 351 -2.30 -34.76 31.55
CA GLU A 351 -0.87 -34.95 31.33
C GLU A 351 -0.08 -34.43 32.54
N PRO A 352 0.91 -35.15 33.05
CA PRO A 352 1.72 -34.65 34.17
C PRO A 352 2.47 -33.37 33.81
N LEU A 353 2.44 -32.37 34.71
CA LEU A 353 3.36 -31.22 34.62
C LEU A 353 4.74 -31.69 35.12
N ARG A 354 5.75 -31.31 34.35
CA ARG A 354 7.17 -31.55 34.71
C ARG A 354 7.95 -30.25 34.47
N LEU A 355 9.10 -30.17 35.11
CA LEU A 355 10.01 -29.05 34.89
C LEU A 355 10.52 -29.09 33.42
N GLN A 356 10.33 -28.00 32.72
CA GLN A 356 10.80 -27.82 31.36
C GLN A 356 12.18 -27.14 31.33
N LYS A 357 12.88 -27.22 30.18
CA LYS A 357 14.22 -26.62 30.02
C LYS A 357 14.25 -25.11 30.25
N ASP A 358 13.13 -24.44 30.13
CA ASP A 358 12.98 -22.98 30.39
C ASP A 358 12.70 -22.69 31.89
N TYR A 359 12.78 -23.69 32.74
CA TYR A 359 12.46 -23.64 34.18
C TYR A 359 10.99 -23.27 34.46
N ALA A 360 10.08 -23.60 33.57
CA ALA A 360 8.65 -23.56 33.83
C ALA A 360 8.10 -24.95 34.10
N LEU A 361 7.01 -25.04 34.87
CA LEU A 361 6.19 -26.25 34.93
C LEU A 361 5.38 -26.36 33.63
N GLY A 362 5.47 -27.49 32.96
CA GLY A 362 4.81 -27.72 31.72
C GLY A 362 4.85 -29.18 31.31
N PHE A 363 4.50 -29.45 30.06
CA PHE A 363 4.60 -30.79 29.46
C PHE A 363 4.91 -30.70 27.94
N ILE A 364 5.39 -31.79 27.41
CA ILE A 364 5.52 -32.07 25.99
C ILE A 364 4.89 -33.44 25.77
N ARG A 365 3.89 -33.50 24.90
CA ARG A 365 3.18 -34.73 24.60
C ARG A 365 2.80 -34.87 23.10
N PRO A 366 2.77 -36.06 22.53
CA PRO A 366 2.16 -36.32 21.23
C PRO A 366 0.62 -36.29 21.37
N THR A 367 -0.05 -35.85 20.32
CA THR A 367 -1.54 -35.80 20.25
C THR A 367 -2.17 -37.14 19.92
N GLY A 368 -1.36 -38.12 19.48
CA GLY A 368 -1.80 -39.39 18.91
C GLY A 368 -2.20 -39.28 17.44
N ASP A 369 -2.36 -40.41 16.77
CA ASP A 369 -2.60 -40.48 15.31
C ASP A 369 -3.87 -39.74 14.84
N GLY A 370 -4.83 -39.62 15.74
CA GLY A 370 -6.09 -38.91 15.48
C GLY A 370 -6.00 -37.40 15.59
N GLY A 371 -4.93 -36.81 16.18
CA GLY A 371 -4.84 -35.40 16.56
C GLY A 371 -5.91 -34.96 17.55
N LEU A 372 -5.85 -33.70 18.01
CA LEU A 372 -6.79 -33.13 18.95
C LEU A 372 -7.72 -32.12 18.27
N PRO A 373 -9.03 -32.13 18.60
CA PRO A 373 -9.91 -31.09 18.13
C PRO A 373 -9.58 -29.74 18.77
N LEU A 374 -9.62 -28.69 17.98
CA LEU A 374 -9.27 -27.32 18.36
C LEU A 374 -10.55 -26.47 18.32
N TYR A 375 -10.79 -25.66 19.36
CA TYR A 375 -11.92 -24.72 19.46
C TYR A 375 -13.31 -25.36 19.20
N GLY A 376 -13.60 -26.44 19.92
CA GLY A 376 -14.90 -27.10 19.75
C GLY A 376 -15.10 -27.79 18.39
N LYS A 377 -14.03 -28.36 17.82
CA LYS A 377 -13.96 -29.05 16.51
C LYS A 377 -13.97 -28.14 15.29
N LYS A 378 -13.77 -26.82 15.43
CA LYS A 378 -13.61 -25.92 14.28
C LYS A 378 -12.35 -26.23 13.46
N ALA A 379 -11.28 -26.61 14.16
CA ALA A 379 -10.05 -27.06 13.55
C ALA A 379 -9.53 -28.32 14.28
N LYS A 380 -8.39 -28.82 13.82
CA LYS A 380 -7.72 -29.99 14.39
C LYS A 380 -6.21 -29.73 14.42
N PHE A 381 -5.55 -30.21 15.46
CA PHE A 381 -4.10 -30.15 15.58
C PHE A 381 -3.53 -31.54 15.81
N ALA A 382 -2.48 -31.89 15.11
CA ALA A 382 -1.82 -33.20 15.21
C ALA A 382 -0.30 -33.03 15.37
N ASN A 383 0.33 -33.95 16.05
CA ASN A 383 1.73 -34.13 16.36
C ASN A 383 2.06 -33.71 17.80
N THR A 384 2.90 -32.75 18.10
CA THR A 384 3.43 -32.47 19.45
C THR A 384 2.84 -31.20 20.05
N LEU A 385 2.21 -31.35 21.22
CA LEU A 385 1.71 -30.24 22.03
C LEU A 385 2.65 -30.01 23.21
N SER A 386 2.99 -28.76 23.51
CA SER A 386 3.82 -28.36 24.61
C SER A 386 3.26 -27.18 25.39
N LEU A 387 3.39 -27.24 26.71
CA LEU A 387 3.08 -26.15 27.64
C LEU A 387 4.36 -25.75 28.36
N ASN A 388 4.69 -24.49 28.38
CA ASN A 388 5.89 -23.96 29.08
C ASN A 388 5.67 -22.48 29.45
N PHE A 389 6.71 -21.74 29.82
CA PHE A 389 6.61 -20.32 30.19
C PHE A 389 6.23 -19.39 29.03
N LYS A 390 6.33 -19.85 27.78
CA LYS A 390 5.86 -19.09 26.62
C LYS A 390 4.37 -19.34 26.32
N GLY A 391 3.71 -20.22 27.06
CA GLY A 391 2.31 -20.59 26.87
C GLY A 391 2.14 -21.96 26.22
N LEU A 392 0.99 -22.18 25.62
CA LEU A 392 0.62 -23.42 24.95
C LEU A 392 1.04 -23.36 23.47
N HIS A 393 1.87 -24.30 23.06
CA HIS A 393 2.49 -24.36 21.72
C HIS A 393 2.28 -25.71 21.06
N GLY A 394 2.39 -25.71 19.74
CA GLY A 394 2.34 -26.94 18.93
C GLY A 394 3.43 -26.97 17.87
N ASP A 395 4.08 -28.12 17.75
CA ASP A 395 4.93 -28.52 16.64
C ASP A 395 4.19 -29.61 15.86
N GLY A 396 3.71 -29.27 14.65
CA GLY A 396 2.91 -30.21 13.86
C GLY A 396 1.92 -29.53 12.91
N ASP A 397 0.87 -30.28 12.59
CA ASP A 397 -0.09 -29.93 11.55
C ASP A 397 -1.41 -29.41 12.13
N MET A 398 -1.78 -28.21 11.71
CA MET A 398 -3.10 -27.64 11.95
C MET A 398 -3.95 -27.82 10.69
N THR A 399 -5.12 -28.43 10.86
CA THR A 399 -6.11 -28.60 9.78
C THR A 399 -7.31 -27.71 10.08
N TYR A 400 -7.67 -26.87 9.10
CA TYR A 400 -8.88 -26.05 9.13
C TYR A 400 -9.55 -26.06 7.77
N LEU A 401 -10.81 -26.56 7.71
CA LEU A 401 -11.55 -26.78 6.46
C LEU A 401 -10.71 -27.61 5.46
N THR A 402 -10.35 -26.98 4.36
CA THR A 402 -9.54 -27.57 3.27
C THR A 402 -8.03 -27.34 3.42
N THR A 403 -7.63 -26.57 4.44
CA THR A 403 -6.23 -26.19 4.66
C THR A 403 -5.53 -27.08 5.67
N ILE A 404 -4.33 -27.51 5.35
CA ILE A 404 -3.36 -28.13 6.26
C ILE A 404 -2.13 -27.26 6.30
N ALA A 405 -1.70 -26.90 7.50
CA ALA A 405 -0.52 -26.07 7.71
C ALA A 405 0.40 -26.71 8.74
N SER A 406 1.65 -26.98 8.34
CA SER A 406 2.69 -27.54 9.21
C SER A 406 3.57 -26.42 9.77
N SER A 407 3.77 -26.43 11.07
CA SER A 407 4.55 -25.41 11.80
C SER A 407 5.30 -26.04 12.97
N LYS A 408 6.51 -25.58 13.20
CA LYS A 408 7.31 -25.98 14.37
C LYS A 408 6.92 -25.25 15.66
N SER A 409 6.13 -24.17 15.57
CA SER A 409 5.81 -23.35 16.74
C SER A 409 4.50 -22.57 16.52
N LEU A 410 3.37 -23.27 16.55
CA LEU A 410 2.05 -22.63 16.69
C LEU A 410 1.84 -22.23 18.15
N VAL A 411 1.29 -21.05 18.36
CA VAL A 411 0.88 -20.54 19.68
C VAL A 411 -0.63 -20.64 19.77
N PHE A 412 -1.15 -21.32 20.79
CA PHE A 412 -2.57 -21.48 21.02
C PHE A 412 -3.05 -20.52 22.10
N CYS A 413 -3.88 -19.56 21.76
CA CYS A 413 -4.52 -18.64 22.67
C CYS A 413 -6.05 -18.89 22.72
N PRO A 414 -6.78 -18.44 23.74
CA PRO A 414 -8.24 -18.65 23.83
C PRO A 414 -9.05 -18.04 22.68
N ASP A 415 -8.54 -17.00 22.06
CA ASP A 415 -9.19 -16.25 20.97
C ASP A 415 -8.55 -16.44 19.60
N SER A 416 -7.37 -17.04 19.55
CA SER A 416 -6.64 -17.25 18.30
C SER A 416 -5.53 -18.30 18.40
N THR A 417 -5.23 -18.95 17.28
CA THR A 417 -4.00 -19.72 17.08
C THR A 417 -3.17 -19.01 16.03
N PHE A 418 -1.91 -18.78 16.29
CA PHE A 418 -1.03 -18.12 15.33
C PHE A 418 0.39 -18.68 15.37
N GLY A 419 1.11 -18.45 14.29
CA GLY A 419 2.50 -18.86 14.12
C GLY A 419 2.96 -18.77 12.70
N VAL A 420 4.19 -19.16 12.45
CA VAL A 420 4.73 -19.28 11.09
C VAL A 420 4.66 -20.74 10.66
N ALA A 421 3.96 -20.98 9.57
CA ALA A 421 3.93 -22.31 8.95
C ALA A 421 5.09 -22.46 7.98
N ASP A 422 5.84 -23.55 8.13
CA ASP A 422 6.88 -23.96 7.18
C ASP A 422 6.25 -24.32 5.84
N THR A 423 5.07 -24.97 5.88
CA THR A 423 4.28 -25.33 4.71
C THR A 423 2.81 -25.07 4.97
N LEU A 424 2.13 -24.55 3.96
CA LEU A 424 0.68 -24.40 3.90
C LEU A 424 0.18 -25.05 2.61
N TYR A 425 -0.82 -25.86 2.72
CA TYR A 425 -1.54 -26.44 1.59
C TYR A 425 -3.05 -26.31 1.80
N ASN A 426 -3.72 -25.61 0.89
CA ASN A 426 -5.17 -25.60 0.78
C ASN A 426 -5.57 -26.43 -0.44
N GLY A 427 -6.35 -27.47 -0.22
CA GLY A 427 -6.92 -28.25 -1.32
C GLY A 427 -8.05 -27.50 -2.02
N ALA A 428 -8.08 -27.59 -3.35
CA ALA A 428 -9.21 -27.05 -4.11
C ALA A 428 -10.51 -27.79 -3.72
N ALA A 429 -11.58 -27.06 -3.51
CA ALA A 429 -12.91 -27.62 -3.24
C ALA A 429 -13.95 -26.82 -3.99
N GLN A 430 -14.94 -27.54 -4.52
CA GLN A 430 -16.11 -26.97 -5.18
C GLN A 430 -17.36 -27.68 -4.70
N SER A 431 -18.14 -26.99 -3.88
CA SER A 431 -19.43 -27.44 -3.37
C SER A 431 -20.42 -26.27 -3.40
N PRO A 432 -21.71 -26.50 -3.20
CA PRO A 432 -22.70 -25.41 -3.14
C PRO A 432 -22.42 -24.38 -2.06
N THR A 433 -21.67 -24.74 -1.01
CA THR A 433 -21.41 -23.88 0.15
C THR A 433 -19.97 -23.38 0.22
N LEU A 434 -19.02 -24.04 -0.48
CA LEU A 434 -17.59 -23.71 -0.39
C LEU A 434 -16.94 -23.90 -1.76
N SER A 435 -16.45 -22.81 -2.34
CA SER A 435 -15.59 -22.80 -3.53
C SER A 435 -14.28 -22.12 -3.17
N VAL A 436 -13.18 -22.88 -3.26
CA VAL A 436 -11.84 -22.40 -2.92
C VAL A 436 -10.79 -23.00 -3.84
N PRO A 437 -9.71 -22.24 -4.15
CA PRO A 437 -8.63 -22.70 -5.01
C PRO A 437 -7.64 -23.62 -4.30
N ASN A 438 -6.79 -24.26 -5.10
CA ASN A 438 -5.54 -24.83 -4.60
C ASN A 438 -4.58 -23.69 -4.24
N VAL A 439 -4.02 -23.72 -3.01
CA VAL A 439 -3.02 -22.76 -2.55
C VAL A 439 -1.88 -23.49 -1.88
N ARG A 440 -0.64 -23.14 -2.23
CA ARG A 440 0.58 -23.63 -1.56
C ARG A 440 1.43 -22.44 -1.11
N GLY A 441 1.85 -22.49 0.13
CA GLY A 441 2.73 -21.47 0.70
C GLY A 441 3.87 -22.11 1.49
N GLY A 442 5.00 -21.47 1.51
CA GLY A 442 6.11 -21.78 2.41
C GLY A 442 6.48 -20.53 3.20
N ASN A 443 6.81 -20.68 4.48
CA ASN A 443 7.12 -19.56 5.38
C ASN A 443 5.99 -18.54 5.43
N VAL A 444 4.80 -19.00 5.85
CA VAL A 444 3.56 -18.20 5.87
C VAL A 444 3.16 -17.92 7.31
N PHE A 445 2.90 -16.67 7.64
CA PHE A 445 2.29 -16.34 8.93
C PHE A 445 0.81 -16.72 8.91
N LEU A 446 0.42 -17.52 9.90
CA LEU A 446 -0.96 -17.99 10.09
C LEU A 446 -1.60 -17.35 11.30
N ARG A 447 -2.90 -17.12 11.23
CA ARG A 447 -3.75 -16.78 12.37
C ARG A 447 -5.16 -17.33 12.19
N LEU A 448 -5.53 -18.29 13.01
CA LEU A 448 -6.90 -18.80 13.12
C LEU A 448 -7.63 -18.00 14.20
N GLU A 449 -8.75 -17.40 13.86
CA GLU A 449 -9.63 -16.67 14.78
C GLU A 449 -10.96 -17.44 14.94
N PRO A 450 -11.11 -18.27 15.98
CA PRO A 450 -12.24 -19.17 16.10
C PRO A 450 -13.59 -18.46 16.30
N LYS A 451 -13.62 -17.24 16.84
CA LYS A 451 -14.86 -16.47 17.00
C LYS A 451 -15.41 -15.95 15.67
N ARG A 452 -14.52 -15.52 14.78
CA ARG A 452 -14.86 -15.09 13.42
C ARG A 452 -14.95 -16.26 12.44
N ASP A 453 -14.48 -17.43 12.85
CA ASP A 453 -14.39 -18.63 12.04
C ASP A 453 -13.60 -18.40 10.74
N VAL A 454 -12.40 -17.84 10.88
CA VAL A 454 -11.52 -17.46 9.78
C VAL A 454 -10.08 -17.89 10.04
N LEU A 455 -9.46 -18.46 9.03
CA LEU A 455 -8.01 -18.67 8.94
C LEU A 455 -7.39 -17.62 8.03
N LEU A 456 -6.56 -16.79 8.61
CA LEU A 456 -5.73 -15.81 7.92
C LEU A 456 -4.39 -16.45 7.57
N ALA A 457 -3.94 -16.29 6.35
CA ALA A 457 -2.61 -16.70 5.91
C ALA A 457 -1.94 -15.55 5.15
N GLN A 458 -0.81 -15.09 5.66
CA GLN A 458 -0.07 -13.96 5.10
C GLN A 458 1.33 -14.39 4.69
N LYS A 459 1.73 -14.09 3.48
CA LYS A 459 3.08 -14.35 3.01
C LYS A 459 4.11 -13.55 3.82
N ILE A 460 5.27 -14.13 4.10
CA ILE A 460 6.40 -13.43 4.73
C ILE A 460 7.37 -12.97 3.63
N ASP A 461 8.05 -13.90 3.01
CA ASP A 461 9.09 -13.64 2.00
C ASP A 461 8.66 -14.04 0.59
N ARG A 462 8.15 -15.25 0.40
CA ARG A 462 7.74 -15.80 -0.90
C ARG A 462 6.24 -15.65 -1.13
N PRO A 463 5.82 -15.44 -2.39
CA PRO A 463 4.39 -15.41 -2.70
C PRO A 463 3.74 -16.78 -2.50
N MET A 464 2.45 -16.78 -2.23
CA MET A 464 1.66 -18.01 -2.20
C MET A 464 1.36 -18.45 -3.64
N ASN A 465 1.73 -19.70 -3.96
CA ASN A 465 1.40 -20.32 -5.24
C ASN A 465 -0.08 -20.72 -5.24
N MET A 466 -0.83 -20.20 -6.18
CA MET A 466 -2.25 -20.45 -6.36
C MET A 466 -2.53 -21.10 -7.72
N TYR A 467 -3.61 -21.87 -7.79
CA TYR A 467 -4.08 -22.49 -9.04
C TYR A 467 -2.99 -23.29 -9.75
N GLU A 468 -2.22 -24.08 -8.98
CA GLU A 468 -1.15 -24.93 -9.48
C GLU A 468 -0.03 -24.19 -10.23
N GLY A 469 0.27 -22.96 -9.82
CA GLY A 469 1.32 -22.14 -10.41
C GLY A 469 0.86 -21.19 -11.52
N GLN A 470 -0.44 -21.09 -11.76
CA GLN A 470 -0.96 -20.13 -12.73
C GLN A 470 -1.02 -18.70 -12.18
N ALA A 471 -1.01 -18.54 -10.84
CA ALA A 471 -1.00 -17.24 -10.18
C ALA A 471 -0.20 -17.31 -8.88
N PHE A 472 0.41 -16.17 -8.49
CA PHE A 472 1.20 -16.02 -7.28
C PHE A 472 0.70 -14.84 -6.47
N LEU A 473 0.22 -15.07 -5.24
CA LEU A 473 -0.31 -14.00 -4.39
C LEU A 473 0.78 -13.43 -3.46
N HIS A 474 1.07 -12.16 -3.64
CA HIS A 474 1.87 -11.34 -2.73
C HIS A 474 0.94 -10.59 -1.77
N GLY A 475 0.42 -11.30 -0.77
CA GLY A 475 -0.58 -10.71 0.10
C GLY A 475 -1.04 -11.65 1.19
N LEU A 476 -2.30 -11.53 1.53
CA LEU A 476 -2.96 -12.36 2.54
C LEU A 476 -4.18 -13.07 1.95
N THR A 477 -4.52 -14.22 2.53
CA THR A 477 -5.79 -14.91 2.31
C THR A 477 -6.56 -15.07 3.61
N GLU A 478 -7.87 -15.01 3.53
CA GLU A 478 -8.83 -15.28 4.58
C GLU A 478 -9.73 -16.42 4.16
N LEU A 479 -9.58 -17.59 4.79
CA LEU A 479 -10.43 -18.75 4.55
C LEU A 479 -11.51 -18.82 5.60
N THR A 480 -12.76 -18.92 5.16
CA THR A 480 -13.95 -19.08 5.98
C THR A 480 -14.80 -20.25 5.45
N PRO A 481 -15.81 -20.73 6.21
CA PRO A 481 -16.75 -21.72 5.69
C PRO A 481 -17.56 -21.26 4.45
N LYS A 482 -17.53 -19.96 4.14
CA LYS A 482 -18.24 -19.38 2.98
C LYS A 482 -17.36 -19.25 1.73
N GLY A 483 -16.05 -19.43 1.85
CA GLY A 483 -15.10 -19.26 0.75
C GLY A 483 -13.80 -18.63 1.20
N MET A 484 -12.96 -18.36 0.20
CA MET A 484 -11.67 -17.73 0.38
C MET A 484 -11.67 -16.32 -0.20
N THR A 485 -11.29 -15.37 0.61
CA THR A 485 -11.03 -13.98 0.20
C THR A 485 -9.57 -13.62 0.48
N GLY A 486 -9.15 -12.46 0.05
CA GLY A 486 -7.79 -12.00 0.34
C GLY A 486 -7.51 -10.63 -0.23
N GLY A 487 -6.28 -10.16 -0.08
CA GLY A 487 -5.86 -8.88 -0.60
C GLY A 487 -4.36 -8.84 -0.87
N GLY A 488 -3.96 -7.95 -1.77
CA GLY A 488 -2.57 -7.79 -2.19
C GLY A 488 -2.40 -7.73 -3.70
N LEU A 489 -1.31 -8.29 -4.18
CA LEU A 489 -0.96 -8.36 -5.59
C LEU A 489 -0.98 -9.83 -6.05
N VAL A 490 -1.81 -10.13 -7.02
CA VAL A 490 -1.78 -11.40 -7.74
C VAL A 490 -0.90 -11.22 -8.98
N ASP A 491 0.13 -12.02 -9.07
CA ASP A 491 1.10 -12.04 -10.16
C ASP A 491 0.82 -13.24 -11.09
N PHE A 492 0.63 -12.96 -12.36
CA PHE A 492 0.55 -13.90 -13.45
C PHE A 492 1.82 -13.72 -14.30
N THR A 493 2.35 -14.67 -14.93
CA THR A 493 3.65 -14.63 -15.62
C THR A 493 3.99 -13.32 -16.35
N ASN A 494 3.00 -12.65 -16.91
CA ASN A 494 3.14 -11.40 -17.68
C ASN A 494 2.15 -10.31 -17.28
N ALA A 495 1.40 -10.49 -16.20
CA ALA A 495 0.44 -9.53 -15.74
C ALA A 495 0.33 -9.51 -14.23
N THR A 496 -0.06 -8.39 -13.67
CA THR A 496 -0.36 -8.25 -12.24
C THR A 496 -1.73 -7.67 -12.01
N LEU A 497 -2.40 -8.15 -10.97
CA LEU A 497 -3.68 -7.66 -10.52
C LEU A 497 -3.60 -7.32 -9.04
N ALA A 498 -3.79 -6.06 -8.68
CA ALA A 498 -3.77 -5.58 -7.30
C ALA A 498 -5.18 -5.25 -6.82
N SER A 499 -5.53 -5.73 -5.62
CA SER A 499 -6.80 -5.40 -4.98
C SER A 499 -6.69 -5.48 -3.46
N LYS A 500 -7.51 -4.70 -2.79
CA LYS A 500 -7.68 -4.81 -1.33
C LYS A 500 -8.55 -6.00 -0.93
N LEU A 501 -9.41 -6.44 -1.83
CA LEU A 501 -10.32 -7.56 -1.60
C LEU A 501 -10.52 -8.37 -2.89
N PHE A 502 -9.98 -9.57 -2.88
CA PHE A 502 -10.24 -10.62 -3.85
C PHE A 502 -11.22 -11.63 -3.30
N GLN A 503 -11.99 -12.23 -4.17
CA GLN A 503 -12.74 -13.46 -3.95
C GLN A 503 -12.07 -14.56 -4.80
N PHE A 504 -11.60 -15.62 -4.13
CA PHE A 504 -10.89 -16.72 -4.77
C PHE A 504 -11.80 -17.96 -4.82
N GLU A 505 -12.25 -18.32 -5.98
CA GLU A 505 -13.00 -19.55 -6.24
C GLU A 505 -12.09 -20.63 -6.83
N THR A 506 -12.59 -21.81 -7.08
CA THR A 506 -11.79 -22.98 -7.52
C THR A 506 -10.89 -22.70 -8.73
N MET A 507 -11.40 -22.02 -9.77
CA MET A 507 -10.66 -21.64 -10.99
C MET A 507 -10.92 -20.18 -11.39
N LYS A 508 -11.33 -19.35 -10.46
CA LYS A 508 -11.73 -17.98 -10.75
C LYS A 508 -11.26 -17.03 -9.66
N ILE A 509 -10.81 -15.85 -10.08
CA ILE A 509 -10.46 -14.72 -9.22
C ILE A 509 -11.41 -13.60 -9.55
N HIS A 510 -12.06 -13.02 -8.55
CA HIS A 510 -12.90 -11.85 -8.70
C HIS A 510 -12.50 -10.73 -7.77
N ALA A 511 -12.59 -9.49 -8.24
CA ALA A 511 -12.39 -8.29 -7.44
C ALA A 511 -13.29 -7.16 -7.95
N ASP A 512 -14.08 -6.56 -7.07
CA ASP A 512 -14.94 -5.42 -7.41
C ASP A 512 -14.14 -4.17 -7.78
N THR A 513 -13.00 -4.00 -7.15
CA THR A 513 -12.05 -2.91 -7.43
C THR A 513 -10.64 -3.46 -7.50
N SER A 514 -9.98 -3.21 -8.61
CA SER A 514 -8.60 -3.68 -8.83
C SER A 514 -7.85 -2.79 -9.80
N ASP A 515 -6.52 -2.87 -9.72
CA ASP A 515 -5.59 -2.26 -10.66
C ASP A 515 -4.91 -3.38 -11.46
N PHE A 516 -5.00 -3.30 -12.77
CA PHE A 516 -4.44 -4.30 -13.68
C PHE A 516 -3.26 -3.73 -14.46
N ARG A 517 -2.19 -4.50 -14.55
CA ARG A 517 -0.98 -4.16 -15.32
C ARG A 517 -0.50 -5.35 -16.12
N LEU A 518 -0.09 -5.10 -17.33
CA LEU A 518 0.53 -6.08 -18.22
C LEU A 518 1.97 -5.65 -18.51
N THR A 519 2.90 -6.58 -18.37
CA THR A 519 4.34 -6.34 -18.54
C THR A 519 4.91 -7.14 -19.71
N GLU A 520 6.01 -6.67 -20.28
CA GLU A 520 6.72 -7.35 -21.36
C GLU A 520 7.82 -8.25 -20.79
N GLY A 521 7.58 -9.58 -20.77
CA GLY A 521 8.59 -10.57 -20.39
C GLY A 521 9.30 -10.29 -19.06
N ASP A 522 10.59 -10.58 -19.00
CA ASP A 522 11.44 -10.33 -17.81
C ASP A 522 11.80 -8.84 -17.60
N THR A 523 11.45 -7.96 -18.52
CA THR A 523 11.67 -6.53 -18.37
C THR A 523 10.49 -5.93 -17.61
N ALA A 524 10.76 -5.21 -16.54
CA ALA A 524 9.73 -4.56 -15.70
C ALA A 524 8.97 -3.42 -16.43
N SER A 525 9.01 -3.35 -17.76
CA SER A 525 8.31 -2.33 -18.54
C SER A 525 6.81 -2.63 -18.61
N ILE A 526 6.01 -1.69 -18.15
CA ILE A 526 4.56 -1.78 -18.22
C ILE A 526 4.10 -1.42 -19.64
N ALA A 527 3.46 -2.37 -20.29
CA ALA A 527 2.93 -2.19 -21.64
C ALA A 527 1.47 -1.74 -21.65
N PHE A 528 0.70 -2.15 -20.63
CA PHE A 528 -0.70 -1.78 -20.44
C PHE A 528 -0.98 -1.62 -18.95
N LYS A 529 -1.73 -0.59 -18.59
CA LYS A 529 -2.16 -0.40 -17.20
C LYS A 529 -3.53 0.28 -17.13
N THR A 530 -4.30 -0.13 -16.13
CA THR A 530 -5.57 0.50 -15.78
C THR A 530 -5.80 0.37 -14.28
N ASP A 531 -6.46 1.33 -13.71
CA ASP A 531 -6.78 1.39 -12.29
C ASP A 531 -8.31 1.39 -12.10
N ASN A 532 -8.78 0.93 -10.93
CA ASN A 532 -10.18 0.94 -10.52
C ASN A 532 -11.14 0.22 -11.50
N VAL A 533 -10.86 -1.05 -11.73
CA VAL A 533 -11.71 -1.92 -12.54
C VAL A 533 -12.30 -3.08 -11.72
N ASN A 534 -13.51 -3.49 -12.04
CA ASN A 534 -14.04 -4.79 -11.64
C ASN A 534 -13.39 -5.86 -12.51
N ALA A 535 -12.75 -6.83 -11.88
CA ALA A 535 -11.99 -7.87 -12.56
C ALA A 535 -12.57 -9.25 -12.29
N THR A 536 -12.67 -10.06 -13.32
CA THR A 536 -12.98 -11.47 -13.23
C THR A 536 -12.00 -12.25 -14.10
N VAL A 537 -11.07 -12.98 -13.46
CA VAL A 537 -10.09 -13.82 -14.15
C VAL A 537 -10.51 -15.27 -14.06
N LYS A 538 -10.78 -15.89 -15.18
CA LYS A 538 -11.14 -17.30 -15.33
C LYS A 538 -9.92 -18.08 -15.81
N LEU A 539 -9.36 -18.88 -14.94
CA LEU A 539 -8.10 -19.57 -15.18
C LEU A 539 -8.25 -20.85 -16.03
N ASP A 540 -9.42 -21.45 -16.01
CA ASP A 540 -9.80 -22.56 -16.87
C ASP A 540 -9.99 -22.12 -18.33
N GLU A 541 -10.59 -20.95 -18.56
CA GLU A 541 -10.74 -20.36 -19.88
C GLU A 541 -9.49 -19.57 -20.33
N ARG A 542 -8.56 -19.32 -19.45
CA ARG A 542 -7.35 -18.51 -19.67
C ARG A 542 -7.69 -17.08 -20.11
N VAL A 543 -8.71 -16.48 -19.51
CA VAL A 543 -9.26 -15.16 -19.87
C VAL A 543 -9.49 -14.31 -18.62
N GLY A 544 -9.08 -13.03 -18.70
CA GLY A 544 -9.46 -11.99 -17.76
C GLY A 544 -10.52 -11.06 -18.37
N GLU A 545 -11.62 -10.84 -17.69
CA GLU A 545 -12.69 -9.90 -18.07
C GLU A 545 -12.70 -8.75 -17.07
N PHE A 546 -12.70 -7.54 -17.59
CA PHE A 546 -12.61 -6.32 -16.79
C PHE A 546 -13.66 -5.30 -17.20
N VAL A 547 -14.24 -4.65 -16.21
CA VAL A 547 -15.25 -3.60 -16.40
C VAL A 547 -14.85 -2.37 -15.60
N SER A 548 -14.87 -1.22 -16.21
CA SER A 548 -14.59 0.05 -15.53
C SER A 548 -15.63 0.36 -14.47
N ASN A 549 -15.18 0.76 -13.27
CA ASN A 549 -16.05 1.19 -12.17
C ASN A 549 -16.51 2.66 -12.30
N GLY A 550 -15.95 3.42 -13.21
CA GLY A 550 -16.27 4.84 -13.39
C GLY A 550 -16.09 5.33 -14.82
N LYS A 551 -16.77 6.45 -15.15
CA LYS A 551 -16.69 7.06 -16.48
C LYS A 551 -15.29 7.61 -16.84
N GLU A 552 -14.43 7.79 -15.84
CA GLU A 552 -13.09 8.36 -16.00
C GLU A 552 -11.98 7.31 -15.83
N THR A 553 -12.32 6.03 -15.81
CA THR A 553 -11.29 4.99 -15.72
C THR A 553 -10.41 5.03 -16.96
N LYS A 554 -9.16 5.33 -16.72
CA LYS A 554 -8.13 5.52 -17.73
C LYS A 554 -7.40 4.20 -18.00
N VAL A 555 -7.27 3.87 -19.25
CA VAL A 555 -6.39 2.82 -19.75
C VAL A 555 -5.16 3.48 -20.36
N GLU A 556 -4.00 3.08 -19.91
CA GLU A 556 -2.73 3.60 -20.42
C GLU A 556 -1.95 2.54 -21.17
N PHE A 557 -1.35 2.94 -22.28
CA PHE A 557 -0.40 2.17 -23.08
C PHE A 557 0.97 2.89 -23.03
N PRO A 558 1.77 2.70 -21.97
CA PRO A 558 2.99 3.48 -21.78
C PRO A 558 4.01 3.34 -22.93
N VAL A 559 4.15 2.13 -23.50
CA VAL A 559 5.07 1.86 -24.62
C VAL A 559 4.58 2.56 -25.90
N ASN A 560 3.26 2.63 -26.11
CA ASN A 560 2.65 3.32 -27.25
C ASN A 560 2.43 4.80 -26.99
N GLN A 561 2.62 5.28 -25.77
CA GLN A 561 2.37 6.68 -25.35
C GLN A 561 0.95 7.16 -25.70
N TYR A 562 -0.04 6.28 -25.49
CA TYR A 562 -1.45 6.55 -25.65
C TYR A 562 -2.25 6.25 -24.38
N ILE A 563 -3.37 6.94 -24.24
CA ILE A 563 -4.39 6.65 -23.23
C ILE A 563 -5.75 6.53 -23.89
N CYS A 564 -6.65 5.77 -23.28
CA CYS A 564 -8.05 5.75 -23.67
C CYS A 564 -8.97 5.53 -22.44
N PHE A 565 -10.28 5.69 -22.61
CA PHE A 565 -11.30 5.57 -21.56
C PHE A 565 -12.31 4.48 -21.94
N MET A 566 -11.84 3.23 -21.99
CA MET A 566 -12.67 2.08 -22.34
C MET A 566 -13.49 1.58 -21.16
N ASP A 567 -14.71 1.08 -21.41
CA ASP A 567 -15.62 0.59 -20.39
C ASP A 567 -15.36 -0.87 -20.05
N ARG A 568 -14.95 -1.66 -21.02
CA ARG A 568 -14.69 -3.09 -20.88
C ARG A 568 -13.44 -3.49 -21.62
N PHE A 569 -12.68 -4.46 -21.05
CA PHE A 569 -11.62 -5.11 -21.79
C PHE A 569 -11.49 -6.58 -21.41
N LYS A 570 -10.99 -7.37 -22.32
CA LYS A 570 -10.81 -8.81 -22.20
C LYS A 570 -9.37 -9.15 -22.51
N TRP A 571 -8.71 -9.77 -21.56
CA TRP A 571 -7.31 -10.18 -21.65
C TRP A 571 -7.23 -11.67 -21.99
N PHE A 572 -6.58 -12.03 -23.08
CA PHE A 572 -6.31 -13.42 -23.50
C PHE A 572 -4.90 -13.81 -23.02
N MET A 573 -4.83 -14.57 -21.95
CA MET A 573 -3.58 -14.83 -21.23
C MET A 573 -2.53 -15.51 -22.12
N ASP A 574 -2.93 -16.47 -22.95
CA ASP A 574 -1.99 -17.28 -23.76
C ASP A 574 -1.49 -16.51 -25.00
N GLN A 575 -2.32 -15.64 -25.54
CA GLN A 575 -2.00 -14.84 -26.74
C GLN A 575 -1.23 -13.58 -26.38
N GLY A 576 -1.44 -13.06 -25.18
CA GLY A 576 -0.94 -11.77 -24.72
C GLY A 576 -1.67 -10.58 -25.35
N ASP A 577 -2.91 -10.80 -25.81
CA ASP A 577 -3.73 -9.78 -26.45
C ASP A 577 -4.77 -9.24 -25.50
N ILE A 578 -5.14 -7.97 -25.70
CA ILE A 578 -6.26 -7.33 -25.00
C ILE A 578 -7.25 -6.82 -26.05
N GLU A 579 -8.51 -7.19 -25.90
CA GLU A 579 -9.62 -6.60 -26.62
C GLU A 579 -10.32 -5.57 -25.73
N LEU A 580 -10.56 -4.38 -26.27
CA LEU A 580 -11.20 -3.27 -25.58
C LEU A 580 -12.49 -2.87 -26.29
N SER A 581 -13.51 -2.52 -25.52
CA SER A 581 -14.78 -2.04 -26.05
C SER A 581 -15.39 -0.95 -25.17
N SER A 582 -16.11 -0.03 -25.80
CA SER A 582 -16.88 1.01 -25.13
C SER A 582 -18.16 1.28 -25.89
N ASP A 583 -19.27 1.32 -25.19
CA ASP A 583 -20.60 1.62 -25.73
C ASP A 583 -20.96 3.11 -25.56
N ARG A 584 -20.00 3.95 -25.19
CA ARG A 584 -20.23 5.39 -24.97
C ARG A 584 -20.62 6.09 -26.27
N VAL A 585 -21.56 7.03 -26.18
CA VAL A 585 -21.91 7.94 -27.23
C VAL A 585 -21.43 9.34 -26.85
N ALA A 586 -20.59 9.94 -27.70
CA ALA A 586 -20.09 11.30 -27.50
C ALA A 586 -20.75 12.27 -28.50
N ALA A 587 -20.81 13.56 -28.15
CA ALA A 587 -21.22 14.59 -29.06
C ALA A 587 -20.24 14.67 -30.25
N ALA A 588 -20.77 14.56 -31.47
CA ALA A 588 -19.95 14.62 -32.66
C ALA A 588 -19.52 16.05 -33.01
N ALA A 589 -18.44 16.18 -33.77
CA ALA A 589 -17.98 17.46 -34.30
C ALA A 589 -18.92 18.01 -35.41
N SER A 590 -19.89 17.22 -35.87
CA SER A 590 -20.93 17.64 -36.81
C SER A 590 -22.25 16.94 -36.45
N GLU A 591 -23.39 17.62 -36.74
CA GLU A 591 -24.73 17.13 -36.43
C GLU A 591 -25.10 15.81 -37.15
N ASP A 592 -24.38 15.43 -38.19
CA ASP A 592 -24.67 14.26 -39.02
C ASP A 592 -23.94 12.97 -38.57
N LEU A 593 -23.03 13.02 -37.56
CA LEU A 593 -22.21 11.88 -37.17
C LEU A 593 -22.26 11.67 -35.68
N GLN A 594 -22.91 10.61 -35.21
CA GLN A 594 -22.85 10.15 -33.83
C GLN A 594 -21.54 9.38 -33.62
N LEU A 595 -20.59 9.96 -32.87
CA LEU A 595 -19.39 9.28 -32.46
C LEU A 595 -19.70 8.31 -31.32
N SER A 596 -19.37 7.05 -31.50
CA SER A 596 -19.45 6.03 -30.45
C SER A 596 -18.06 5.56 -30.03
N GLY A 597 -17.95 5.16 -28.77
CA GLY A 597 -16.72 4.57 -28.22
C GLY A 597 -15.92 5.50 -27.36
N SER A 598 -14.67 5.15 -27.15
CA SER A 598 -13.71 5.84 -26.30
C SER A 598 -12.78 6.75 -27.07
N ASN A 599 -12.40 7.84 -26.45
CA ASN A 599 -11.37 8.74 -26.97
C ASN A 599 -9.97 8.17 -26.70
N PHE A 600 -9.23 7.90 -27.78
CA PHE A 600 -7.80 7.59 -27.75
C PHE A 600 -7.02 8.88 -27.84
N VAL A 601 -6.13 9.14 -26.90
CA VAL A 601 -5.36 10.39 -26.81
C VAL A 601 -3.88 10.06 -26.71
N SER A 602 -3.07 10.67 -27.57
CA SER A 602 -1.63 10.60 -27.47
C SER A 602 -1.14 11.43 -26.29
N ILE A 603 -0.25 10.85 -25.48
CA ILE A 603 0.45 11.55 -24.39
C ILE A 603 1.87 11.96 -24.79
N ARG A 604 2.25 11.73 -26.03
CA ARG A 604 3.52 12.16 -26.59
C ARG A 604 3.50 13.69 -26.77
N PRO A 605 4.47 14.44 -26.18
CA PRO A 605 4.39 15.92 -26.12
C PRO A 605 4.34 16.60 -27.49
N ASP A 606 5.06 16.07 -28.49
CA ASP A 606 5.14 16.64 -29.84
C ASP A 606 3.91 16.33 -30.70
N GLN A 607 2.98 15.50 -30.24
CA GLN A 607 1.73 15.20 -30.94
C GLN A 607 0.54 16.08 -30.50
N ASP A 608 0.74 17.01 -29.56
CA ASP A 608 -0.26 17.99 -29.11
C ASP A 608 -1.62 17.36 -28.76
N SER A 609 -1.58 16.22 -28.01
CA SER A 609 -2.77 15.45 -27.62
C SER A 609 -3.63 15.03 -28.82
N LEU A 610 -3.02 14.54 -29.89
CA LEU A 610 -3.72 13.93 -31.01
C LEU A 610 -4.72 12.88 -30.50
N SER A 611 -5.96 12.97 -30.93
CA SER A 611 -7.04 12.11 -30.44
C SER A 611 -8.02 11.70 -31.52
N PHE A 612 -8.65 10.56 -31.31
CA PHE A 612 -9.72 10.04 -32.12
C PHE A 612 -10.65 9.12 -31.34
N MET A 613 -11.85 8.87 -31.80
CA MET A 613 -12.83 7.99 -31.16
C MET A 613 -12.83 6.62 -31.82
N ALA A 614 -12.86 5.57 -30.96
CA ALA A 614 -13.05 4.20 -31.42
C ALA A 614 -13.88 3.40 -30.40
N PRO A 615 -14.94 2.68 -30.84
CA PRO A 615 -15.73 1.84 -29.96
C PRO A 615 -15.05 0.52 -29.60
N LYS A 616 -14.13 0.05 -30.44
CA LYS A 616 -13.39 -1.20 -30.24
C LYS A 616 -11.91 -1.02 -30.55
N ALA A 617 -11.08 -1.71 -29.78
CA ALA A 617 -9.65 -1.78 -30.05
C ALA A 617 -9.09 -3.16 -29.66
N ARG A 618 -7.97 -3.53 -30.25
CA ARG A 618 -7.18 -4.69 -29.88
C ARG A 618 -5.74 -4.26 -29.66
N TYR A 619 -5.16 -4.68 -28.56
CA TYR A 619 -3.74 -4.49 -28.25
C TYR A 619 -3.00 -5.81 -28.35
N ASP A 620 -2.05 -5.90 -29.25
CA ASP A 620 -1.12 -7.02 -29.42
C ASP A 620 0.15 -6.71 -28.60
N LEU A 621 0.33 -7.40 -27.48
CA LEU A 621 1.46 -7.17 -26.58
C LEU A 621 2.81 -7.46 -27.26
N LYS A 622 2.89 -8.53 -28.06
CA LYS A 622 4.15 -8.96 -28.69
C LYS A 622 4.67 -7.97 -29.73
N LYS A 623 3.74 -7.27 -30.40
CA LYS A 623 4.06 -6.27 -31.43
C LYS A 623 3.97 -4.84 -30.91
N HIS A 624 3.48 -4.64 -29.68
CA HIS A 624 3.12 -3.33 -29.13
C HIS A 624 2.25 -2.52 -30.10
N LEU A 625 1.25 -3.17 -30.66
CA LEU A 625 0.39 -2.61 -31.69
C LEU A 625 -1.03 -2.43 -31.16
N ILE A 626 -1.49 -1.19 -31.06
CA ILE A 626 -2.89 -0.88 -30.86
C ILE A 626 -3.57 -0.84 -32.23
N THR A 627 -4.61 -1.63 -32.42
CA THR A 627 -5.48 -1.57 -33.58
C THR A 627 -6.86 -1.11 -33.15
N ALA A 628 -7.16 0.15 -33.39
CA ALA A 628 -8.48 0.73 -33.15
C ALA A 628 -9.37 0.49 -34.35
N ASN A 629 -10.58 0.00 -34.11
CA ASN A 629 -11.54 -0.36 -35.13
C ASN A 629 -12.79 0.54 -35.07
N GLU A 630 -13.51 0.65 -36.17
CA GLU A 630 -14.72 1.45 -36.29
C GLU A 630 -14.47 2.97 -36.08
N VAL A 631 -13.25 3.43 -36.42
CA VAL A 631 -12.87 4.85 -36.37
C VAL A 631 -13.54 5.57 -37.55
N GLN A 632 -14.51 6.41 -37.28
CA GLN A 632 -15.24 7.13 -38.33
C GLN A 632 -14.37 8.22 -38.96
N TYR A 633 -13.68 8.99 -38.16
CA TYR A 633 -12.72 10.00 -38.64
C TYR A 633 -11.70 10.36 -37.56
N ILE A 634 -10.62 10.97 -37.99
CA ILE A 634 -9.63 11.63 -37.14
C ILE A 634 -9.65 13.12 -37.48
N GLN A 635 -9.86 13.98 -36.53
CA GLN A 635 -9.74 15.41 -36.70
C GLN A 635 -8.29 15.85 -36.55
N VAL A 636 -7.71 16.38 -37.63
CA VAL A 636 -6.33 16.87 -37.64
C VAL A 636 -6.32 18.27 -38.23
N ALA A 637 -5.82 19.26 -37.48
CA ALA A 637 -5.91 20.68 -37.85
C ALA A 637 -7.37 21.07 -38.14
N ASP A 638 -7.63 21.55 -39.33
CA ASP A 638 -8.97 21.89 -39.81
C ASP A 638 -9.63 20.77 -40.65
N ALA A 639 -8.97 19.63 -40.82
CA ALA A 639 -9.45 18.55 -41.67
C ALA A 639 -10.06 17.38 -40.85
N LEU A 640 -11.01 16.68 -41.51
CA LEU A 640 -11.47 15.36 -41.10
C LEU A 640 -10.86 14.31 -42.01
N VAL A 641 -10.09 13.39 -41.40
CA VAL A 641 -9.50 12.25 -42.13
C VAL A 641 -10.30 11.00 -41.82
N THR A 642 -10.96 10.44 -42.82
CA THR A 642 -11.74 9.20 -42.72
C THR A 642 -10.92 8.03 -43.24
N PRO A 643 -10.52 7.06 -42.39
CA PRO A 643 -9.82 5.87 -42.86
C PRO A 643 -10.73 4.98 -43.68
N ASP A 644 -10.25 4.44 -44.78
CA ASP A 644 -11.03 3.55 -45.69
C ASP A 644 -11.56 2.29 -44.96
N SER A 645 -10.72 1.64 -44.19
CA SER A 645 -11.08 0.44 -43.44
C SER A 645 -11.66 0.72 -42.02
N MET A 646 -11.96 1.98 -41.73
CA MET A 646 -12.33 2.44 -40.36
C MET A 646 -11.35 1.95 -39.29
N ARG A 647 -10.08 1.76 -39.64
CA ARG A 647 -9.04 1.18 -38.76
C ARG A 647 -7.85 2.11 -38.65
N VAL A 648 -7.37 2.25 -37.38
CA VAL A 648 -6.17 3.02 -37.06
C VAL A 648 -5.20 2.10 -36.29
N ARG A 649 -3.94 2.13 -36.67
CA ARG A 649 -2.88 1.35 -36.02
C ARG A 649 -1.87 2.28 -35.42
N ILE A 650 -1.55 2.04 -34.12
CA ILE A 650 -0.59 2.82 -33.36
C ILE A 650 0.51 1.89 -32.87
N ARG A 651 1.74 2.18 -33.23
CA ARG A 651 2.96 1.47 -32.84
C ARG A 651 3.57 2.08 -31.58
N LYS A 652 4.74 1.59 -31.18
CA LYS A 652 5.57 2.19 -30.12
C LYS A 652 5.75 3.70 -30.38
N ASN A 653 5.96 4.47 -29.29
CA ASN A 653 6.22 5.91 -29.35
C ASN A 653 5.15 6.72 -30.10
N ALA A 654 3.91 6.32 -29.99
CA ALA A 654 2.76 6.98 -30.61
C ALA A 654 2.83 7.12 -32.15
N GLU A 655 3.61 6.28 -32.81
CA GLU A 655 3.66 6.26 -34.26
C GLU A 655 2.37 5.66 -34.83
N MET A 656 1.69 6.42 -35.67
CA MET A 656 0.50 5.96 -36.37
C MET A 656 0.89 5.45 -37.77
N ASP A 657 0.41 4.27 -38.14
CA ASP A 657 0.61 3.77 -39.51
C ASP A 657 -0.06 4.71 -40.50
N PRO A 658 0.56 5.02 -41.66
CA PRO A 658 -0.08 5.82 -42.69
C PRO A 658 -1.44 5.24 -43.11
N LEU A 659 -2.43 6.11 -43.19
CA LEU A 659 -3.78 5.73 -43.61
C LEU A 659 -3.81 5.72 -45.15
N THR A 660 -3.99 4.55 -45.74
CA THR A 660 -4.13 4.38 -47.21
C THR A 660 -5.58 4.41 -47.63
N ASN A 661 -5.84 4.86 -48.83
CA ASN A 661 -7.19 5.04 -49.42
C ASN A 661 -8.13 5.90 -48.55
N ALA A 662 -7.56 6.77 -47.72
CA ALA A 662 -8.32 7.64 -46.84
C ALA A 662 -9.04 8.76 -47.62
N VAL A 663 -10.01 9.35 -46.98
CA VAL A 663 -10.70 10.53 -47.47
C VAL A 663 -10.40 11.69 -46.54
N ILE A 664 -9.91 12.79 -47.10
CA ILE A 664 -9.67 14.04 -46.40
C ILE A 664 -10.77 15.03 -46.76
N THR A 665 -11.59 15.44 -45.81
CA THR A 665 -12.48 16.58 -45.90
C THR A 665 -11.73 17.80 -45.38
N ALA A 666 -11.24 18.63 -46.32
CA ALA A 666 -10.47 19.82 -46.00
C ALA A 666 -11.40 20.90 -45.47
N ASN A 667 -11.14 21.37 -44.26
CA ASN A 667 -11.92 22.20 -43.37
C ASN A 667 -13.29 21.60 -42.97
N TYR A 668 -13.35 21.12 -41.71
CA TYR A 668 -14.53 20.41 -41.18
C TYR A 668 -15.78 21.30 -41.04
N VAL A 669 -15.61 22.64 -41.08
CA VAL A 669 -16.71 23.60 -41.01
C VAL A 669 -17.27 23.87 -42.43
N THR A 670 -16.41 24.19 -43.38
CA THR A 670 -16.82 24.60 -44.72
C THR A 670 -17.12 23.42 -45.66
N LYS A 671 -16.38 22.32 -45.46
CA LYS A 671 -16.48 21.08 -46.26
C LYS A 671 -16.39 21.30 -47.78
N TYR A 672 -15.66 22.34 -48.22
CA TYR A 672 -15.59 22.70 -49.65
C TYR A 672 -14.86 21.65 -50.47
N HIS A 673 -13.83 21.01 -49.90
CA HIS A 673 -12.95 20.15 -50.66
C HIS A 673 -12.87 18.76 -50.08
N ARG A 674 -12.92 17.76 -50.93
CA ARG A 674 -12.77 16.35 -50.59
C ARG A 674 -11.64 15.75 -51.42
N ILE A 675 -10.60 15.27 -50.75
CA ILE A 675 -9.48 14.56 -51.35
C ILE A 675 -9.63 13.08 -50.99
N TYR A 676 -9.64 12.22 -52.00
CA TYR A 676 -9.88 10.78 -51.84
C TYR A 676 -8.67 9.96 -52.34
N ASN A 677 -8.72 8.63 -52.17
CA ASN A 677 -7.59 7.72 -52.42
C ASN A 677 -6.30 8.24 -51.76
N ALA A 678 -6.46 8.91 -50.63
CA ALA A 678 -5.34 9.59 -49.99
C ALA A 678 -4.50 8.63 -49.17
N THR A 679 -3.19 8.81 -49.24
CA THR A 679 -2.26 8.25 -48.28
C THR A 679 -1.90 9.37 -47.31
N VAL A 680 -2.30 9.20 -46.02
CA VAL A 680 -2.21 10.25 -45.02
C VAL A 680 -1.26 9.80 -43.92
N ASP A 681 -0.24 10.60 -43.63
CA ASP A 681 0.68 10.47 -42.52
C ASP A 681 0.38 11.54 -41.45
N ILE A 682 -0.24 11.12 -40.34
CA ILE A 682 -0.64 12.00 -39.26
C ILE A 682 0.48 12.04 -38.21
N LYS A 683 1.12 13.20 -38.09
CA LYS A 683 2.25 13.40 -37.16
C LYS A 683 1.87 13.97 -35.79
N ALA A 684 0.87 14.84 -35.75
CA ALA A 684 0.37 15.49 -34.56
C ALA A 684 -1.04 16.00 -34.74
N LYS A 685 -1.72 16.44 -33.71
CA LYS A 685 -3.09 17.00 -33.77
C LYS A 685 -3.27 18.13 -34.79
N ARG A 686 -2.19 18.89 -35.05
CA ARG A 686 -2.20 20.05 -35.94
C ARG A 686 -1.27 19.89 -37.14
N ASN A 687 -0.78 18.69 -37.38
CA ASN A 687 0.21 18.44 -38.42
C ASN A 687 -0.01 17.08 -39.07
N TYR A 688 -0.23 17.08 -40.36
CA TYR A 688 -0.26 15.89 -41.19
C TYR A 688 0.28 16.21 -42.58
N SER A 689 0.70 15.19 -43.28
CA SER A 689 1.03 15.26 -44.70
C SER A 689 0.30 14.16 -45.47
N ALA A 690 -0.08 14.43 -46.68
CA ALA A 690 -0.76 13.46 -47.50
C ALA A 690 -0.49 13.65 -48.98
N THR A 691 -0.83 12.62 -49.74
CA THR A 691 -1.02 12.67 -51.18
C THR A 691 -2.39 12.09 -51.49
N GLY A 692 -3.01 12.49 -52.58
CA GLY A 692 -4.34 11.95 -52.90
C GLY A 692 -4.87 12.44 -54.24
N GLU A 693 -6.15 12.21 -54.49
CA GLU A 693 -6.86 12.63 -55.71
C GLU A 693 -7.97 13.61 -55.34
N TYR A 694 -8.15 14.62 -56.22
CA TYR A 694 -9.17 15.63 -56.06
C TYR A 694 -9.93 15.76 -57.36
N ASP A 695 -11.24 15.79 -57.31
CA ASP A 695 -12.08 16.06 -58.47
C ASP A 695 -12.37 17.56 -58.56
N TYR A 696 -11.72 18.22 -59.55
CA TYR A 696 -12.13 19.53 -59.97
C TYR A 696 -13.41 19.39 -60.81
N VAL A 697 -14.49 19.97 -60.36
CA VAL A 697 -15.76 19.92 -61.04
C VAL A 697 -16.01 21.29 -61.68
N ASP A 698 -16.05 21.35 -63.01
CA ASP A 698 -16.29 22.58 -63.76
C ASP A 698 -17.76 23.07 -63.68
N GLU A 699 -18.08 24.20 -64.33
CA GLU A 699 -19.40 24.78 -64.30
C GLU A 699 -20.47 23.91 -65.02
N ASP A 700 -20.08 22.94 -65.86
CA ASP A 700 -20.96 21.99 -66.56
C ASP A 700 -21.07 20.67 -65.78
N LYS A 701 -20.55 20.65 -64.54
CA LYS A 701 -20.48 19.47 -63.62
C LYS A 701 -19.64 18.32 -64.17
N LYS A 702 -18.69 18.58 -65.05
CA LYS A 702 -17.75 17.60 -65.54
C LYS A 702 -16.57 17.50 -64.53
N PRO A 703 -16.30 16.32 -64.00
CA PRO A 703 -15.14 16.13 -63.06
C PRO A 703 -13.86 15.98 -63.92
N PHE A 704 -12.81 16.66 -63.45
CA PHE A 704 -11.43 16.44 -63.87
C PHE A 704 -10.63 15.98 -62.66
N LYS A 705 -10.02 14.79 -62.74
CA LYS A 705 -9.21 14.22 -61.68
C LYS A 705 -7.87 14.92 -61.65
N VAL A 706 -7.51 15.49 -60.49
CA VAL A 706 -6.23 16.12 -60.23
C VAL A 706 -5.51 15.35 -59.13
N ARG A 707 -4.29 14.95 -59.39
CA ARG A 707 -3.43 14.34 -58.40
C ARG A 707 -2.85 15.43 -57.48
N MET A 708 -3.19 15.38 -56.20
CA MET A 708 -2.56 16.23 -55.19
C MET A 708 -1.27 15.60 -54.75
N GLU A 709 -0.14 16.15 -55.19
CA GLU A 709 1.20 15.64 -54.89
C GLU A 709 1.59 15.91 -53.44
N SER A 710 1.04 16.95 -52.82
CA SER A 710 1.21 17.27 -51.44
C SER A 710 -0.04 17.91 -50.85
N VAL A 711 -0.46 17.37 -49.71
CA VAL A 711 -1.45 17.94 -48.81
C VAL A 711 -0.76 18.18 -47.47
N ASN A 712 -0.80 19.39 -46.96
CA ASN A 712 -0.11 19.81 -45.76
C ASN A 712 -0.93 20.83 -44.98
N VAL A 713 -0.41 21.22 -43.81
CA VAL A 713 -1.01 22.23 -42.95
C VAL A 713 -0.10 23.45 -42.91
N ASP A 714 -0.65 24.64 -42.99
CA ASP A 714 0.10 25.90 -42.89
C ASP A 714 0.30 26.34 -41.42
N THR A 715 0.97 27.45 -41.21
CA THR A 715 1.26 28.05 -39.89
C THR A 715 -0.01 28.50 -39.16
N ALA A 716 -1.13 28.71 -39.86
CA ALA A 716 -2.45 29.01 -39.28
C ALA A 716 -3.27 27.73 -39.02
N TYR A 717 -2.67 26.57 -39.17
CA TYR A 717 -3.32 25.25 -39.04
C TYR A 717 -4.44 25.01 -40.06
N GLN A 718 -4.30 25.60 -41.29
CA GLN A 718 -5.25 25.39 -42.39
C GLN A 718 -4.67 24.38 -43.38
N THR A 719 -5.49 23.48 -43.84
CA THR A 719 -5.13 22.50 -44.86
C THR A 719 -4.96 23.18 -46.20
N TYR A 720 -3.87 22.92 -46.87
CA TYR A 720 -3.65 23.26 -48.24
C TYR A 720 -3.13 22.05 -49.03
N ALA A 721 -3.51 22.00 -50.32
CA ALA A 721 -3.02 20.94 -51.20
C ALA A 721 -2.48 21.53 -52.51
N ARG A 722 -1.44 20.93 -53.04
CA ARG A 722 -0.82 21.29 -54.30
C ARG A 722 -0.94 20.13 -55.29
N GLY A 723 -1.47 20.41 -56.42
CA GLY A 723 -1.49 19.49 -57.54
C GLY A 723 -0.78 20.11 -58.75
N LYS A 724 -0.25 19.29 -59.62
CA LYS A 724 0.34 19.70 -60.87
C LYS A 724 -0.49 19.07 -62.01
N ILE A 725 -0.89 19.89 -62.96
CA ILE A 725 -1.68 19.52 -64.13
C ILE A 725 -0.77 19.66 -65.34
N LEU A 726 -0.59 18.58 -66.10
CA LEU A 726 0.23 18.56 -67.29
C LEU A 726 -0.58 18.92 -68.55
N GLU A 727 0.12 19.45 -69.55
CA GLU A 727 -0.59 19.90 -70.81
C GLU A 727 -1.30 18.76 -71.55
N ASP A 728 -0.72 17.56 -71.47
CA ASP A 728 -1.28 16.37 -72.16
C ASP A 728 -2.46 15.70 -71.41
N GLU A 729 -2.75 16.14 -70.14
CA GLU A 729 -3.89 15.64 -69.38
C GLU A 729 -5.27 16.20 -69.89
N GLY A 730 -5.26 17.19 -70.69
CA GLY A 730 -6.46 17.78 -71.28
C GLY A 730 -7.40 18.38 -70.23
N PHE A 731 -6.83 18.94 -69.18
CA PHE A 731 -7.60 19.59 -68.13
C PHE A 731 -8.20 20.94 -68.60
N GLN A 732 -9.43 21.18 -68.19
CA GLN A 732 -10.17 22.42 -68.52
C GLN A 732 -10.67 23.10 -67.25
N LEU A 733 -10.39 24.42 -67.10
CA LEU A 733 -11.02 25.22 -66.01
C LEU A 733 -12.55 25.35 -66.27
N SER A 734 -12.94 25.39 -67.49
CA SER A 734 -14.31 25.23 -68.02
C SER A 734 -14.24 24.75 -69.47
N PRO A 735 -15.33 24.35 -70.14
CA PRO A 735 -15.27 23.97 -71.54
C PRO A 735 -14.69 25.04 -72.48
N ALA A 736 -14.57 26.26 -71.98
CA ALA A 736 -14.03 27.40 -72.80
C ALA A 736 -12.52 27.64 -72.54
N PHE A 737 -11.91 26.97 -71.49
CA PHE A 737 -10.56 27.27 -71.05
C PHE A 737 -9.78 26.01 -70.81
N ASP A 738 -8.82 25.67 -71.67
CA ASP A 738 -7.82 24.65 -71.34
C ASP A 738 -6.82 25.22 -70.32
N TYR A 739 -6.24 24.34 -69.52
CA TYR A 739 -5.27 24.76 -68.49
C TYR A 739 -4.21 23.71 -68.27
N PHE A 740 -3.01 24.13 -68.02
CA PHE A 740 -1.93 23.37 -67.39
C PHE A 740 -1.13 24.24 -66.40
N GLY A 741 -0.57 23.63 -65.35
CA GLY A 741 0.18 24.33 -64.32
C GLY A 741 -0.07 23.79 -62.95
N GLU A 742 0.14 24.62 -61.94
CA GLU A 742 -0.06 24.28 -60.54
C GLU A 742 -1.45 24.67 -60.06
N LEU A 743 -2.06 23.77 -59.28
CA LEU A 743 -3.27 24.01 -58.55
C LEU A 743 -2.96 24.06 -57.06
N LEU A 744 -3.33 25.13 -56.37
CA LEU A 744 -3.31 25.25 -54.92
C LEU A 744 -4.76 25.32 -54.43
N LEU A 745 -5.10 24.33 -53.61
CA LEU A 745 -6.32 24.25 -52.84
C LEU A 745 -6.06 24.73 -51.39
N GLN A 746 -6.92 25.59 -50.85
CA GLN A 746 -6.95 26.02 -49.45
C GLN A 746 -8.26 25.58 -48.83
N GLY A 747 -8.21 24.81 -47.69
CA GLY A 747 -9.40 24.19 -47.10
C GLY A 747 -10.50 25.17 -46.69
N ASN A 748 -10.15 26.39 -46.32
CA ASN A 748 -11.09 27.45 -45.91
C ASN A 748 -11.64 28.30 -47.06
N SER A 749 -11.19 28.10 -48.31
CA SER A 749 -11.61 28.86 -49.47
C SER A 749 -12.30 27.97 -50.49
N LYS A 750 -13.44 28.40 -50.98
CA LYS A 750 -14.13 27.72 -52.11
C LYS A 750 -13.35 27.89 -53.41
N GLU A 751 -12.70 29.02 -53.57
CA GLU A 751 -11.90 29.34 -54.75
C GLU A 751 -10.57 28.59 -54.71
N LEU A 752 -10.17 28.11 -55.89
CA LEU A 752 -8.89 27.46 -56.10
C LEU A 752 -7.89 28.44 -56.70
N THR A 753 -6.63 28.39 -56.29
CA THR A 753 -5.59 29.21 -56.87
C THR A 753 -4.87 28.43 -57.96
N PHE A 754 -4.83 28.97 -59.12
CA PHE A 754 -4.16 28.43 -60.30
C PHE A 754 -2.94 29.29 -60.62
N THR A 755 -1.81 28.62 -60.89
CA THR A 755 -0.57 29.27 -61.32
C THR A 755 0.00 28.48 -62.48
N GLY A 756 -0.17 29.01 -63.71
CA GLY A 756 0.15 28.28 -64.94
C GLY A 756 -0.25 29.03 -66.18
N SER A 757 -0.70 28.28 -67.16
CA SER A 757 -1.14 28.83 -68.47
C SER A 757 -2.54 28.32 -68.85
N THR A 758 -3.32 29.21 -69.32
CA THR A 758 -4.68 28.91 -69.90
C THR A 758 -4.72 29.28 -71.37
N ARG A 759 -5.61 28.61 -72.13
CA ARG A 759 -5.81 28.86 -73.56
C ARG A 759 -7.31 28.89 -73.85
N ILE A 760 -7.72 29.87 -74.57
CA ILE A 760 -9.09 30.00 -75.04
C ILE A 760 -9.36 29.09 -76.25
N MET A 761 -10.59 28.64 -76.35
CA MET A 761 -11.05 27.75 -77.46
C MET A 761 -11.84 28.52 -78.53
N HIS A 762 -11.24 28.79 -79.72
CA HIS A 762 -11.84 29.44 -80.83
C HIS A 762 -11.19 28.98 -82.15
N ASP A 763 -11.86 29.17 -83.27
CA ASP A 763 -11.31 28.84 -84.56
C ASP A 763 -11.29 30.09 -85.44
N CYS A 764 -11.04 31.29 -84.87
CA CYS A 764 -11.06 32.54 -85.60
C CYS A 764 -9.83 32.75 -86.48
N PRO A 765 -9.94 32.98 -87.74
CA PRO A 765 -8.82 33.28 -88.62
C PRO A 765 -8.05 34.50 -88.18
N GLY A 766 -6.69 34.40 -88.27
CA GLY A 766 -5.83 35.54 -87.97
C GLY A 766 -5.49 35.70 -86.45
N LEU A 767 -6.16 34.98 -85.61
CA LEU A 767 -5.86 34.94 -84.12
C LEU A 767 -5.21 33.61 -83.75
N SER A 768 -4.05 33.69 -83.20
CA SER A 768 -3.33 32.49 -82.69
C SER A 768 -3.83 32.05 -81.30
N LYS A 769 -3.98 30.72 -81.08
CA LYS A 769 -4.35 30.14 -79.80
C LYS A 769 -3.12 29.98 -78.89
N ASN A 770 -2.75 31.03 -78.21
CA ASN A 770 -1.62 31.04 -77.36
C ASN A 770 -1.99 30.62 -75.89
N TRP A 771 -1.08 29.99 -75.22
CA TRP A 771 -1.18 29.77 -73.78
C TRP A 771 -0.89 31.09 -73.06
N MET A 772 -1.82 31.64 -72.30
CA MET A 772 -1.67 32.86 -71.53
C MET A 772 -1.26 32.47 -70.11
N ARG A 773 -0.14 32.96 -69.58
CA ARG A 773 0.27 32.81 -68.18
C ARG A 773 -0.65 33.62 -67.29
N PHE A 774 -1.06 33.02 -66.21
CA PHE A 774 -1.76 33.72 -65.11
C PHE A 774 -1.49 33.10 -63.77
N SER A 775 -1.73 33.82 -62.69
CA SER A 775 -1.80 33.37 -61.36
C SER A 775 -2.97 34.06 -60.66
N GLY A 776 -3.87 33.30 -60.07
CA GLY A 776 -5.01 33.87 -59.37
C GLY A 776 -6.02 32.86 -58.89
N LYS A 777 -6.97 33.37 -58.13
CA LYS A 777 -8.08 32.56 -57.58
C LYS A 777 -9.18 32.42 -58.62
N VAL A 778 -9.68 31.21 -58.77
CA VAL A 778 -10.79 30.89 -59.70
C VAL A 778 -11.86 30.13 -58.95
N ASP A 779 -13.11 30.58 -59.02
CA ASP A 779 -14.28 29.79 -58.58
C ASP A 779 -14.66 28.79 -59.65
N PRO A 780 -14.66 27.48 -59.43
CA PRO A 780 -15.03 26.48 -60.39
C PRO A 780 -16.46 26.66 -60.97
N ALA A 781 -17.37 27.28 -60.21
CA ALA A 781 -18.78 27.51 -60.65
C ALA A 781 -18.95 28.73 -61.51
N GLU A 782 -18.00 29.68 -61.51
CA GLU A 782 -18.01 30.89 -62.30
C GLU A 782 -16.57 31.30 -62.61
N VAL A 783 -16.02 30.85 -63.72
CA VAL A 783 -14.61 31.00 -64.07
C VAL A 783 -14.30 32.42 -64.57
N PHE A 784 -13.61 33.19 -63.75
CA PHE A 784 -12.95 34.44 -64.03
C PHE A 784 -11.45 34.29 -63.92
N ILE A 785 -10.70 34.58 -64.97
CA ILE A 785 -9.27 34.42 -65.04
C ILE A 785 -8.61 35.82 -64.99
N PRO A 786 -7.70 36.05 -63.99
CA PRO A 786 -7.00 37.34 -63.93
C PRO A 786 -6.15 37.59 -65.18
N VAL A 787 -6.30 38.82 -65.76
CA VAL A 787 -5.51 39.32 -66.86
C VAL A 787 -4.74 40.56 -66.41
N GLY A 788 -3.44 40.45 -66.26
CA GLY A 788 -2.56 41.51 -65.76
C GLY A 788 -2.13 42.53 -66.84
N ASP A 789 -1.35 43.50 -66.39
CA ASP A 789 -0.83 44.58 -67.28
C ASP A 789 0.21 44.08 -68.30
N SER A 790 0.95 43.05 -67.99
CA SER A 790 1.92 42.38 -68.86
C SER A 790 1.43 40.96 -69.20
N LEU A 791 0.74 40.82 -70.31
CA LEU A 791 0.30 39.55 -70.79
C LEU A 791 1.44 38.86 -71.55
N GLN A 792 1.74 37.64 -71.11
CA GLN A 792 2.80 36.76 -71.65
C GLN A 792 2.21 35.38 -72.01
N ASP A 793 2.76 34.76 -73.01
CA ASP A 793 2.51 33.39 -73.32
C ASP A 793 3.33 32.47 -72.45
N ASP A 794 3.15 31.14 -72.58
CA ASP A 794 3.89 30.10 -71.83
C ASP A 794 5.41 30.17 -72.04
N LYS A 795 5.83 30.81 -73.20
CA LYS A 795 7.24 30.98 -73.54
C LYS A 795 7.82 32.36 -73.11
N GLY A 796 6.98 33.18 -72.48
CA GLY A 796 7.40 34.51 -71.97
C GLY A 796 7.37 35.60 -73.08
N LEU A 797 6.72 35.31 -74.17
CA LEU A 797 6.53 36.34 -75.28
C LEU A 797 5.26 37.12 -75.02
N ASP A 798 5.32 38.41 -75.34
CA ASP A 798 4.18 39.32 -75.12
C ASP A 798 3.01 38.98 -76.02
N ILE A 799 1.83 38.85 -75.42
CA ILE A 799 0.56 38.70 -76.08
C ILE A 799 -0.37 39.89 -75.76
N GLY A 800 -1.39 40.08 -76.48
CA GLY A 800 -2.27 41.22 -76.26
C GLY A 800 -3.76 40.84 -76.36
N ALA A 801 -4.58 41.67 -75.75
CA ALA A 801 -6.04 41.64 -75.92
C ALA A 801 -6.54 43.03 -76.21
N GLY A 802 -6.77 43.32 -77.47
CA GLY A 802 -7.15 44.65 -77.91
C GLY A 802 -7.01 44.89 -79.44
N VAL A 803 -7.07 46.08 -79.79
CA VAL A 803 -6.82 46.58 -81.18
C VAL A 803 -5.60 47.48 -81.12
N PHE A 804 -4.67 47.25 -82.01
CA PHE A 804 -3.37 47.91 -82.05
C PHE A 804 -3.11 48.59 -83.39
N LEU A 805 -2.36 49.69 -83.41
CA LEU A 805 -1.82 50.33 -84.55
C LEU A 805 -0.41 49.80 -84.84
N THR A 806 -0.12 49.45 -86.08
CA THR A 806 1.22 48.94 -86.39
C THR A 806 2.25 50.09 -86.32
N ASN A 807 3.47 49.79 -85.87
CA ASN A 807 4.48 50.81 -85.74
C ASN A 807 5.05 51.32 -87.07
N ASP A 808 4.97 50.56 -88.15
CA ASP A 808 5.47 50.81 -89.51
C ASP A 808 4.42 51.42 -90.40
N ASP A 809 3.13 51.28 -90.11
CA ASP A 809 2.04 51.90 -90.83
C ASP A 809 0.96 52.46 -89.92
N PRO A 810 0.89 53.79 -89.67
CA PRO A 810 0.03 54.38 -88.65
C PRO A 810 -1.44 54.30 -88.98
N PHE A 811 -1.80 53.88 -90.25
CA PHE A 811 -3.21 53.73 -90.70
C PHE A 811 -3.63 52.25 -90.59
N LYS A 812 -2.77 51.36 -90.37
CA LYS A 812 -3.08 49.93 -90.31
C LYS A 812 -3.33 49.47 -88.84
N THR A 813 -4.51 48.96 -88.62
CA THR A 813 -4.90 48.35 -87.33
C THR A 813 -5.00 46.84 -87.47
N TYR A 814 -4.72 46.17 -86.40
CA TYR A 814 -4.97 44.71 -86.23
C TYR A 814 -5.49 44.44 -84.86
N GLY A 815 -6.26 43.34 -84.78
CA GLY A 815 -6.78 42.88 -83.46
C GLY A 815 -6.04 41.71 -82.96
N THR A 816 -5.87 41.65 -81.62
CA THR A 816 -5.41 40.50 -80.90
C THR A 816 -6.35 40.17 -79.82
N PHE A 817 -6.47 38.88 -79.47
CA PHE A 817 -7.21 38.40 -78.33
C PHE A 817 -6.41 37.22 -77.72
N LEU A 818 -5.59 37.53 -76.71
CA LEU A 818 -4.66 36.57 -76.11
C LEU A 818 -3.72 35.96 -77.18
N SER A 819 -3.45 36.71 -78.24
CA SER A 819 -2.54 36.30 -79.31
C SER A 819 -1.36 37.23 -79.36
N ARG A 820 -0.26 36.87 -80.09
CA ARG A 820 0.96 37.65 -80.19
C ARG A 820 0.74 38.95 -80.87
N LYS A 821 1.35 40.02 -80.38
CA LYS A 821 1.44 41.32 -81.14
C LYS A 821 2.37 41.14 -82.32
N GLN A 822 2.17 41.89 -83.34
CA GLN A 822 3.04 41.85 -84.53
C GLN A 822 4.42 42.44 -84.26
N ASP A 823 4.44 43.60 -83.58
CA ASP A 823 5.65 44.20 -83.08
C ASP A 823 5.53 44.72 -81.60
N LYS A 824 6.63 44.76 -80.88
CA LYS A 824 6.60 45.29 -79.51
C LYS A 824 6.30 46.80 -79.46
N GLY A 825 6.66 47.51 -80.42
CA GLY A 825 6.43 48.96 -80.63
C GLY A 825 5.01 49.33 -80.96
N ASP A 826 4.11 48.34 -81.28
CA ASP A 826 2.72 48.64 -81.71
C ASP A 826 1.95 49.26 -80.52
N ARG A 827 1.26 50.36 -80.91
CA ARG A 827 0.51 51.14 -79.92
C ARG A 827 -0.93 50.62 -79.77
N ALA A 828 -1.36 50.46 -78.51
CA ALA A 828 -2.72 50.05 -78.24
C ALA A 828 -3.72 51.18 -78.62
N VAL A 829 -4.69 50.89 -79.46
CA VAL A 829 -5.85 51.72 -79.60
C VAL A 829 -6.79 51.53 -78.44
N ILE A 830 -6.99 50.30 -78.03
CA ILE A 830 -7.63 49.85 -76.78
C ILE A 830 -7.05 48.48 -76.39
N ALA A 831 -6.72 48.33 -75.15
CA ALA A 831 -6.33 47.06 -74.63
C ALA A 831 -6.99 46.85 -73.26
N ALA A 832 -7.70 45.75 -73.13
CA ALA A 832 -8.35 45.44 -71.84
C ALA A 832 -7.52 44.65 -70.95
N LYS A 833 -7.69 44.89 -69.66
CA LYS A 833 -7.13 44.18 -68.52
C LYS A 833 -8.20 43.94 -67.44
N GLY A 834 -7.96 43.09 -66.53
CA GLY A 834 -8.89 42.78 -65.46
C GLY A 834 -9.16 41.30 -65.37
N LEU A 835 -10.37 40.90 -65.82
CA LEU A 835 -10.74 39.48 -65.73
C LEU A 835 -11.18 39.00 -67.12
N LEU A 836 -10.74 37.79 -67.47
CA LEU A 836 -11.22 37.08 -68.68
C LEU A 836 -12.37 36.20 -68.26
N PHE A 837 -13.46 36.25 -68.98
CA PHE A 837 -14.69 35.51 -68.78
C PHE A 837 -15.28 35.06 -70.16
N TYR A 838 -15.95 33.91 -70.13
CA TYR A 838 -16.68 33.39 -71.30
C TYR A 838 -18.15 33.38 -71.03
N ASP A 839 -18.90 34.14 -71.84
CA ASP A 839 -20.36 34.13 -71.86
C ASP A 839 -20.88 33.04 -72.84
N LYS A 840 -21.32 31.92 -72.28
CA LYS A 840 -21.85 30.79 -73.05
C LYS A 840 -23.02 31.15 -73.93
N ALA A 841 -23.95 32.02 -73.47
CA ALA A 841 -25.16 32.40 -74.19
C ALA A 841 -24.83 33.20 -75.41
N LYS A 842 -23.81 34.05 -75.33
CA LYS A 842 -23.37 34.91 -76.44
C LYS A 842 -22.24 34.33 -77.24
N LYS A 843 -21.61 33.22 -76.74
CA LYS A 843 -20.40 32.60 -77.29
C LYS A 843 -19.27 33.63 -77.45
N GLU A 844 -19.04 34.39 -76.39
CA GLU A 844 -18.18 35.56 -76.44
C GLU A 844 -17.18 35.52 -75.25
N TYR A 845 -15.88 35.61 -75.54
CA TYR A 845 -14.85 35.86 -74.52
C TYR A 845 -14.81 37.37 -74.28
N MET A 846 -14.69 37.76 -73.03
CA MET A 846 -14.63 39.14 -72.60
C MET A 846 -13.47 39.35 -71.66
N ILE A 847 -12.71 40.40 -71.76
CA ILE A 847 -11.67 40.83 -70.84
C ILE A 847 -12.00 42.27 -70.42
N GLY A 848 -12.07 42.43 -69.05
CA GLY A 848 -12.35 43.77 -68.54
C GLY A 848 -12.59 43.70 -66.99
N PRO A 849 -13.01 44.81 -66.37
CA PRO A 849 -13.45 44.83 -64.98
C PRO A 849 -14.70 43.92 -64.82
N LYS A 850 -14.75 43.17 -63.67
CA LYS A 850 -15.85 42.23 -63.44
C LYS A 850 -17.24 42.86 -63.58
N ASP A 851 -17.40 44.03 -63.02
CA ASP A 851 -18.72 44.72 -63.10
C ASP A 851 -19.10 45.11 -64.54
N LYS A 852 -18.15 45.58 -65.38
CA LYS A 852 -18.37 45.88 -66.77
C LYS A 852 -18.63 44.64 -67.64
N ILE A 853 -17.97 43.50 -67.31
CA ILE A 853 -18.27 42.21 -67.93
C ILE A 853 -19.74 41.83 -67.68
N ARG A 854 -20.21 42.00 -66.46
CA ARG A 854 -21.60 41.70 -66.07
C ARG A 854 -22.58 42.76 -66.63
N GLN A 855 -22.22 44.02 -66.68
CA GLN A 855 -23.04 45.11 -67.08
C GLN A 855 -22.24 46.10 -67.94
N ARG A 856 -22.35 45.99 -69.26
CA ARG A 856 -21.54 46.69 -70.26
C ARG A 856 -21.60 48.22 -70.18
N ASN A 857 -22.60 48.81 -69.59
CA ASN A 857 -22.77 50.24 -69.46
C ASN A 857 -22.00 50.87 -68.30
N LEU A 858 -21.25 50.08 -67.57
CA LEU A 858 -20.37 50.54 -66.48
C LEU A 858 -19.02 51.00 -67.02
N PRO A 859 -18.32 51.91 -66.32
CA PRO A 859 -17.02 52.41 -66.76
C PRO A 859 -15.95 51.32 -66.84
N GLY A 860 -14.87 51.59 -67.56
CA GLY A 860 -13.73 50.73 -67.78
C GLY A 860 -13.61 50.20 -69.18
N ASP A 861 -12.47 49.57 -69.49
CA ASP A 861 -12.18 49.04 -70.84
C ASP A 861 -12.62 47.59 -70.93
N LEU A 862 -13.35 47.19 -71.93
CA LEU A 862 -13.79 45.84 -72.22
C LEU A 862 -13.40 45.49 -73.65
N VAL A 863 -12.73 44.37 -73.81
CA VAL A 863 -12.52 43.78 -75.14
C VAL A 863 -13.16 42.40 -75.18
N SER A 864 -13.91 42.14 -76.21
CA SER A 864 -14.55 40.86 -76.38
C SER A 864 -14.32 40.26 -77.78
N LEU A 865 -14.24 38.90 -77.77
CA LEU A 865 -14.14 38.10 -79.00
C LEU A 865 -15.38 37.21 -79.12
N ASN A 866 -16.21 37.43 -80.08
CA ASN A 866 -17.29 36.50 -80.43
C ASN A 866 -16.73 35.38 -81.27
N THR A 867 -16.95 34.15 -80.85
CA THR A 867 -16.34 32.95 -81.44
C THR A 867 -17.13 32.45 -82.65
N THR A 868 -18.35 33.01 -82.95
CA THR A 868 -19.20 32.59 -84.05
C THR A 868 -18.90 33.36 -85.33
N ASP A 869 -18.72 34.66 -85.20
CA ASP A 869 -18.43 35.55 -86.31
C ASP A 869 -17.02 36.16 -86.27
N CYS A 870 -16.20 35.77 -85.34
CA CYS A 870 -14.81 36.15 -85.13
C CYS A 870 -14.66 37.69 -85.08
N LYS A 871 -15.60 38.36 -84.51
CA LYS A 871 -15.61 39.82 -84.33
C LYS A 871 -15.02 40.17 -82.97
N LEU A 872 -14.03 41.07 -83.01
CA LEU A 872 -13.53 41.75 -81.82
C LEU A 872 -14.33 43.00 -81.55
N MET A 873 -14.91 43.11 -80.43
CA MET A 873 -15.57 44.31 -79.90
C MET A 873 -14.77 44.87 -78.74
N ALA A 874 -14.53 46.12 -78.74
CA ALA A 874 -13.95 46.85 -77.66
C ALA A 874 -14.88 48.01 -77.27
N ASP A 875 -14.88 48.29 -75.99
CA ASP A 875 -15.76 49.25 -75.38
C ASP A 875 -15.02 49.90 -74.19
N GLY A 876 -14.81 51.17 -74.24
CA GLY A 876 -14.06 51.93 -73.24
C GLY A 876 -13.29 53.10 -73.74
N HIS A 877 -12.07 53.30 -73.11
CA HIS A 877 -11.20 54.40 -73.54
C HIS A 877 -10.40 54.00 -74.77
N ILE A 878 -10.59 54.73 -75.80
CA ILE A 878 -10.01 54.47 -77.11
C ILE A 878 -8.95 55.52 -77.43
N GLY A 879 -7.70 55.11 -77.31
CA GLY A 879 -6.55 55.97 -77.65
C GLY A 879 -6.37 56.04 -79.10
N GLN A 880 -6.19 57.26 -79.64
CA GLN A 880 -6.06 57.51 -81.09
C GLN A 880 -4.61 57.37 -81.60
N GLY A 881 -3.67 57.04 -80.72
CA GLY A 881 -2.26 56.90 -81.06
C GLY A 881 -1.56 58.14 -81.51
N VAL A 882 -2.21 59.29 -81.35
CA VAL A 882 -1.73 60.57 -81.83
C VAL A 882 -1.28 61.41 -80.57
N ASP A 883 -0.04 61.84 -80.56
CA ASP A 883 0.38 62.82 -79.63
C ASP A 883 0.48 64.19 -80.31
N LEU A 884 -0.47 65.05 -79.97
CA LEU A 884 -0.59 66.37 -80.48
C LEU A 884 0.08 67.43 -79.60
N GLY A 885 0.96 67.01 -78.63
CA GLY A 885 1.67 67.89 -77.74
C GLY A 885 0.72 68.70 -76.84
N ARG A 886 0.29 69.86 -77.15
CA ARG A 886 -0.60 70.67 -76.28
C ARG A 886 -2.10 70.45 -76.48
N VAL A 887 -2.50 69.59 -77.39
CA VAL A 887 -3.89 69.16 -77.55
C VAL A 887 -4.08 67.81 -77.04
N LYS A 888 -4.96 67.63 -76.04
CA LYS A 888 -5.35 66.33 -75.47
C LYS A 888 -6.63 65.91 -76.19
N LEU A 889 -6.57 64.75 -76.77
CA LEU A 889 -7.72 64.06 -77.33
C LEU A 889 -7.98 62.78 -76.60
N ASP A 890 -9.13 62.63 -75.96
CA ASP A 890 -9.58 61.36 -75.30
C ASP A 890 -10.87 60.91 -76.01
N GLY A 891 -10.95 59.63 -76.25
CA GLY A 891 -12.10 58.95 -76.88
C GLY A 891 -12.67 57.87 -76.03
N TYR A 892 -13.94 57.88 -75.86
CA TYR A 892 -14.70 56.82 -75.27
C TYR A 892 -15.76 56.34 -76.25
N GLY A 893 -15.84 55.01 -76.37
CA GLY A 893 -16.80 54.47 -77.27
C GLY A 893 -16.66 52.99 -77.53
N THR A 894 -17.21 52.55 -78.63
CA THR A 894 -17.12 51.14 -79.07
C THR A 894 -16.29 51.07 -80.39
N LEU A 895 -15.48 50.01 -80.40
CA LEU A 895 -14.68 49.66 -81.55
C LEU A 895 -15.01 48.26 -82.04
N GLU A 896 -15.26 48.05 -83.26
CA GLU A 896 -15.45 46.78 -83.93
C GLU A 896 -14.31 46.50 -84.88
N HIS A 897 -13.64 45.38 -84.70
CA HIS A 897 -12.55 44.91 -85.58
C HIS A 897 -12.90 43.50 -86.09
N ARG A 898 -12.79 43.31 -87.41
CA ARG A 898 -12.91 41.97 -88.00
C ARG A 898 -11.55 41.41 -88.33
N SER A 899 -11.21 40.31 -87.75
CA SER A 899 -9.95 39.64 -87.99
C SER A 899 -9.78 39.04 -89.36
N ASP A 900 -10.85 38.79 -90.07
CA ASP A 900 -10.89 38.20 -91.41
C ASP A 900 -10.58 39.23 -92.49
N SER A 901 -10.91 40.48 -92.25
CA SER A 901 -10.80 41.57 -93.29
C SER A 901 -9.92 42.70 -92.79
N SER A 902 -9.37 42.71 -91.64
CA SER A 902 -8.59 43.77 -91.02
C SER A 902 -9.31 45.15 -91.06
N VAL A 903 -10.62 45.11 -91.02
CA VAL A 903 -11.42 46.37 -91.04
C VAL A 903 -11.81 46.72 -89.60
N THR A 904 -11.48 47.96 -89.21
CA THR A 904 -11.81 48.54 -87.91
C THR A 904 -12.84 49.63 -88.06
N LYS A 905 -13.93 49.53 -87.29
CA LYS A 905 -14.97 50.58 -87.23
C LYS A 905 -15.07 51.06 -85.77
N ALA A 906 -15.07 52.39 -85.63
CA ALA A 906 -15.21 52.98 -84.27
C ALA A 906 -16.42 53.92 -84.22
N ARG A 907 -17.05 53.89 -83.02
CA ARG A 907 -18.08 54.88 -82.63
C ARG A 907 -17.63 55.51 -81.36
N LEU A 908 -17.21 56.77 -81.45
CA LEU A 908 -16.52 57.44 -80.36
C LEU A 908 -17.28 58.72 -79.96
N ALA A 909 -17.34 58.95 -78.66
CA ALA A 909 -17.50 60.25 -78.07
C ALA A 909 -16.10 60.77 -77.76
N MET A 910 -15.72 61.93 -78.41
CA MET A 910 -14.37 62.47 -78.22
C MET A 910 -14.42 63.70 -77.34
N TYR A 911 -13.48 63.76 -76.45
CA TYR A 911 -13.16 64.94 -75.71
C TYR A 911 -11.85 65.52 -76.26
N ALA A 912 -11.91 66.79 -76.61
CA ALA A 912 -10.74 67.42 -77.08
C ALA A 912 -10.45 68.67 -76.16
N ASP A 913 -9.32 68.76 -75.65
CA ASP A 913 -8.84 69.90 -74.87
C ASP A 913 -7.79 70.63 -75.68
N PHE A 914 -8.30 71.71 -76.26
CA PHE A 914 -7.51 72.62 -77.12
C PHE A 914 -7.07 73.81 -76.22
N PHE A 915 -5.87 74.05 -76.08
CA PHE A 915 -5.32 75.13 -75.34
C PHE A 915 -5.60 76.47 -75.96
N PHE A 916 -6.91 76.76 -76.36
CA PHE A 916 -7.33 78.00 -77.01
C PHE A 916 -8.15 78.90 -76.03
N LEU A 917 -8.26 80.15 -76.35
CA LEU A 917 -9.10 81.06 -75.62
C LEU A 917 -10.55 80.61 -75.69
N GLU A 918 -11.36 80.84 -74.70
CA GLU A 918 -12.75 80.45 -74.57
C GLU A 918 -13.60 80.90 -75.82
N ASN A 919 -13.41 82.16 -76.28
CA ASN A 919 -14.13 82.66 -77.52
C ASN A 919 -13.71 81.95 -78.76
N ALA A 920 -12.47 81.46 -78.88
CA ALA A 920 -12.06 80.65 -80.07
C ALA A 920 -12.70 79.22 -79.98
N LEU A 921 -12.73 78.63 -78.79
CA LEU A 921 -13.37 77.35 -78.52
C LEU A 921 -14.87 77.38 -78.81
N GLU A 922 -15.52 78.47 -78.37
CA GLU A 922 -16.96 78.70 -78.71
C GLU A 922 -17.19 78.77 -80.23
N LYS A 923 -16.37 79.53 -80.93
CA LYS A 923 -16.48 79.62 -82.43
C LYS A 923 -16.17 78.27 -83.11
N MET A 924 -15.15 77.55 -82.66
CA MET A 924 -14.84 76.24 -83.18
C MET A 924 -16.01 75.27 -82.93
N ALA A 925 -16.60 75.29 -81.75
CA ALA A 925 -17.75 74.45 -81.40
C ALA A 925 -18.97 74.85 -82.33
N ALA A 926 -19.22 76.15 -82.56
CA ALA A 926 -20.28 76.63 -83.48
C ALA A 926 -20.04 76.18 -84.93
N ASP A 927 -18.81 76.32 -85.39
CA ASP A 927 -18.40 75.88 -86.72
C ASP A 927 -18.55 74.35 -86.90
N MET A 928 -18.14 73.55 -85.86
CA MET A 928 -18.33 72.12 -85.86
C MET A 928 -19.82 71.73 -85.88
N MET A 929 -20.66 72.49 -85.13
CA MET A 929 -22.10 72.24 -85.08
C MET A 929 -22.84 72.60 -86.33
N ALA A 930 -22.28 73.46 -87.16
CA ALA A 930 -22.84 73.87 -88.50
C ALA A 930 -22.63 72.84 -89.62
N TYR A 931 -21.83 71.86 -89.40
CA TYR A 931 -21.55 70.78 -90.36
C TYR A 931 -22.81 69.89 -90.56
N PRO A 932 -23.29 69.71 -91.77
CA PRO A 932 -24.61 69.10 -92.01
C PRO A 932 -24.74 67.64 -91.62
N ASP A 933 -23.64 66.91 -91.43
CA ASP A 933 -23.65 65.50 -91.23
C ASP A 933 -23.41 65.08 -89.79
N GLN A 934 -23.30 66.07 -88.84
CA GLN A 934 -23.07 65.78 -87.45
C GLN A 934 -24.34 65.65 -86.66
N LYS A 935 -24.51 64.54 -86.03
CA LYS A 935 -25.54 64.28 -84.97
C LYS A 935 -25.06 64.80 -83.67
N GLN A 936 -25.75 65.72 -83.10
CA GLN A 936 -25.56 66.07 -81.68
C GLN A 936 -25.84 64.83 -80.80
N VAL A 937 -24.87 64.42 -80.03
CA VAL A 937 -25.01 63.32 -79.05
C VAL A 937 -25.17 63.89 -77.69
N ASP A 938 -26.31 63.73 -77.05
CA ASP A 938 -26.50 64.13 -75.71
C ASP A 938 -25.70 63.13 -74.85
N ILE A 939 -24.56 63.60 -74.26
CA ILE A 939 -23.62 62.77 -73.43
C ILE A 939 -24.33 62.21 -72.25
N THR A 940 -25.41 62.86 -71.76
CA THR A 940 -26.18 62.33 -70.60
C THR A 940 -26.99 61.09 -70.96
N LYS A 941 -27.12 60.78 -72.26
CA LYS A 941 -27.82 59.60 -72.79
C LYS A 941 -26.85 58.51 -73.33
N THR A 942 -25.57 58.76 -73.23
CA THR A 942 -24.58 57.76 -73.68
C THR A 942 -24.19 56.78 -72.52
N PRO A 943 -23.86 55.56 -72.89
CA PRO A 943 -23.35 54.61 -71.86
C PRO A 943 -22.00 55.02 -71.26
N TYR A 944 -21.34 56.05 -71.81
CA TYR A 944 -20.03 56.56 -71.38
C TYR A 944 -20.13 57.87 -70.60
N GLU A 945 -21.30 58.37 -70.23
CA GLU A 945 -21.49 59.65 -69.56
C GLU A 945 -20.60 59.68 -68.29
N LYS A 946 -20.58 58.61 -67.46
CA LYS A 946 -19.81 58.64 -66.28
C LYS A 946 -18.31 58.73 -66.54
N SER A 947 -17.80 57.99 -67.55
CA SER A 947 -16.38 57.98 -67.87
C SER A 947 -15.96 59.34 -68.50
N LEU A 948 -16.78 59.93 -69.24
CA LEU A 948 -16.53 61.31 -69.86
C LEU A 948 -16.59 62.42 -68.79
N ARG A 949 -17.45 62.24 -67.72
CA ARG A 949 -17.54 63.18 -66.61
C ARG A 949 -16.34 63.04 -65.62
N GLU A 950 -15.71 61.88 -65.56
CA GLU A 950 -14.49 61.67 -64.73
C GLU A 950 -13.22 62.31 -65.32
N VAL A 951 -13.23 62.59 -66.62
CA VAL A 951 -12.17 63.26 -67.39
C VAL A 951 -12.36 64.80 -67.45
N LEU A 952 -13.64 65.27 -67.47
CA LEU A 952 -13.99 66.65 -67.34
C LEU A 952 -13.88 67.18 -65.92
#